data_fe4c9e2e1b3c65ed7dc2237ab8f6dc8e
#
_entry.id   fe4c9e2e1b3c65ed7dc2237ab8f6dc8e
#
_cell.length_a   1.000
_cell.length_b   1.000
_cell.length_c   1.000
_cell.angle_alpha   90.00
_cell.angle_beta   90.00
_cell.angle_gamma   90.00
#
_symmetry.space_group_name_H-M   'P 1'
#
loop_
_entity.id
_entity.type
_entity.pdbx_description
1 polymer ?
#
loop_
_entity_poly.entity_id
_entity_poly.type
_entity_poly.pdbx_seq_one_letter_code
_entity_poly.pdbx_strand_id
1 'polypeptide(L)'
;MPMAELHRVWFILARMLLSGLVCGVTVSAAITITGRVVDENDVPVSNAAISIPGAAPVRSDATGAFTLELPAPGDYLVSAEREGYYKLTAHPIHVEPGSEVTLALNTVREVFQAVNVHEEPSPIDLTQTQNEEHLNGTDVNDVPYPSSHSLVNAMKLLPGVVQDQGGTPHFAGSSANQVLYVLNGFNITDPATGMFETRVGLEGVRSMEFLSGRFSPEYGKGSAGVLTIRTDSGTDEFRFTATNFVPGLDLHEGLHLGNWYPRVGFSGPIVKGRAWFADNFDGEYDEAVIAGLPKGQNTNSGWTGNNLLHAQVNLNSSNLLFADFLATVSTRNRAGLGPLDPVSTTTTLHGRQYFVSLRDQIYLGGGVLLEAGYAHNEFDNRQTPQGDALYVFSPTGRSGNYFVRSNGSSTRDEGIVNAFLPDFHFAGTHQIRTGGDADHLGYSADFQRTGYEVIGLAGQVLSTTLFQPAAPFHVPDTEAAWYAQDSWRLTKQLQVDAGIREDWDRAIHDAAWSPHVSLSWAPLGSSRTRVSGGYALTHDAVALQVLGLPLDQTAVTTANGVATPTPFRIGPSLELPRASNWSLNVDHQFSERLTASAGYLRRRGSDGFTYINALDPNAPPSELPIPGSVGGGDYELTNLRRDDYDQASVSIRQRLSGQFEWMLSYVRSRTISNAVLELNANEPLQVTSMMTPVPWDSPNRVLGWAYLPLPLRNWALLALVDARSGFPFSVVDQIGVVVGGVDARRYPFNFDLNIHLERTFTLAGYRFAVRGGMNNITGQANPTAVTNTIGSPQYLTFFGDEGRHFVVAVRFFGRVAAK
;
A
#
# COMPACT_ATOMS: atom_id res chain seq x y z
N MET A 1 -25.10 91.83 12.37
CA MET A 1 -24.67 90.91 11.34
C MET A 1 -25.94 90.13 10.95
N PRO A 2 -26.19 89.97 9.69
CA PRO A 2 -27.61 89.99 9.24
C PRO A 2 -28.20 88.60 9.07
N MET A 3 -29.51 88.56 9.21
CA MET A 3 -30.43 87.45 9.01
C MET A 3 -30.39 86.70 7.65
N ALA A 4 -29.34 86.84 6.84
CA ALA A 4 -29.25 86.22 5.53
C ALA A 4 -28.61 84.81 5.50
N GLU A 5 -27.95 84.40 6.53
CA GLU A 5 -27.29 83.05 6.63
C GLU A 5 -28.20 81.96 7.19
N LEU A 6 -29.25 82.36 7.99
CA LEU A 6 -30.17 81.35 8.54
C LEU A 6 -31.13 80.74 7.49
N HIS A 7 -31.42 81.55 6.39
CA HIS A 7 -32.29 81.06 5.33
C HIS A 7 -31.57 80.10 4.36
N ARG A 8 -30.22 80.16 4.22
CA ARG A 8 -29.50 79.24 3.35
C ARG A 8 -29.31 77.80 3.99
N VAL A 9 -29.19 77.76 5.29
CA VAL A 9 -29.10 76.53 6.02
C VAL A 9 -30.42 75.76 6.05
N TRP A 10 -31.52 76.50 6.15
CA TRP A 10 -32.87 75.91 6.15
C TRP A 10 -33.26 75.38 4.74
N PHE A 11 -32.83 76.05 3.66
CA PHE A 11 -33.07 75.54 2.28
C PHE A 11 -32.18 74.34 1.92
N ILE A 12 -31.01 74.22 2.46
CA ILE A 12 -30.12 73.01 2.27
C ILE A 12 -30.60 71.81 3.09
N LEU A 13 -31.06 72.04 4.32
CA LEU A 13 -31.70 71.00 5.14
C LEU A 13 -33.07 70.54 4.62
N ALA A 14 -33.90 71.46 4.09
CA ALA A 14 -35.17 71.10 3.45
C ALA A 14 -35.00 70.37 2.10
N ARG A 15 -33.89 70.64 1.36
CA ARG A 15 -33.55 69.89 0.13
C ARG A 15 -32.93 68.54 0.46
N MET A 16 -32.19 68.36 1.54
CA MET A 16 -31.71 67.06 1.99
C MET A 16 -32.83 66.18 2.57
N LEU A 17 -33.83 66.74 3.18
CA LEU A 17 -34.99 65.97 3.69
C LEU A 17 -36.00 65.60 2.56
N LEU A 18 -36.08 66.38 1.49
CA LEU A 18 -36.92 66.02 0.33
C LEU A 18 -36.23 65.12 -0.66
N SER A 19 -34.87 65.01 -0.66
CA SER A 19 -34.14 64.05 -1.49
C SER A 19 -34.02 62.65 -0.83
N GLY A 20 -34.33 62.51 0.45
CA GLY A 20 -34.32 61.26 1.22
C GLY A 20 -35.64 60.48 1.15
N LEU A 21 -36.66 60.96 0.50
CA LEU A 21 -38.00 60.31 0.50
C LEU A 21 -38.42 59.72 -0.85
N VAL A 22 -37.47 59.57 -1.81
CA VAL A 22 -37.73 58.86 -3.09
C VAL A 22 -36.57 57.89 -3.37
N CYS A 23 -36.03 57.23 -2.32
CA CYS A 23 -35.44 55.93 -2.54
C CYS A 23 -36.59 54.91 -2.39
N GLY A 24 -37.28 54.66 -3.47
CA GLY A 24 -38.22 53.58 -3.57
C GLY A 24 -37.44 52.31 -3.26
N VAL A 25 -37.63 51.80 -2.04
CA VAL A 25 -37.33 50.40 -1.75
C VAL A 25 -38.27 49.60 -2.66
N THR A 26 -37.77 49.21 -3.82
CA THR A 26 -38.36 48.10 -4.55
C THR A 26 -38.18 46.90 -3.62
N VAL A 27 -39.14 46.58 -2.82
CA VAL A 27 -39.31 45.29 -2.20
C VAL A 27 -39.49 44.35 -3.37
N SER A 28 -38.39 43.84 -3.90
CA SER A 28 -38.41 42.67 -4.78
C SER A 28 -39.04 41.56 -3.92
N ALA A 29 -40.22 41.11 -4.27
CA ALA A 29 -40.84 40.02 -3.58
C ALA A 29 -39.91 38.81 -3.76
N ALA A 30 -39.27 38.38 -2.68
CA ALA A 30 -38.49 37.16 -2.67
C ALA A 30 -39.41 36.03 -3.15
N ILE A 31 -38.91 35.26 -4.12
CA ILE A 31 -39.62 34.09 -4.60
C ILE A 31 -39.12 32.86 -3.84
N THR A 32 -40.06 32.04 -3.42
CA THR A 32 -39.75 30.78 -2.79
C THR A 32 -39.80 29.67 -3.85
N ILE A 33 -38.71 28.92 -4.03
CA ILE A 33 -38.70 27.72 -4.84
C ILE A 33 -38.61 26.48 -3.94
N THR A 34 -39.28 25.44 -4.36
CA THR A 34 -39.18 24.11 -3.77
C THR A 34 -38.39 23.24 -4.72
N GLY A 35 -37.59 22.35 -4.17
CA GLY A 35 -36.84 21.41 -4.98
C GLY A 35 -36.62 20.10 -4.23
N ARG A 36 -36.07 19.16 -4.97
CA ARG A 36 -35.75 17.83 -4.45
C ARG A 36 -34.33 17.46 -4.86
N VAL A 37 -33.56 16.90 -3.93
CA VAL A 37 -32.28 16.29 -4.21
C VAL A 37 -32.48 14.78 -4.26
N VAL A 38 -32.06 14.16 -5.35
CA VAL A 38 -32.16 12.71 -5.59
C VAL A 38 -30.80 12.17 -6.03
N ASP A 39 -30.59 10.89 -5.89
CA ASP A 39 -29.46 10.22 -6.53
C ASP A 39 -29.77 9.82 -7.99
N GLU A 40 -28.85 9.12 -8.64
CA GLU A 40 -28.99 8.61 -10.01
C GLU A 40 -30.11 7.57 -10.19
N ASN A 41 -30.65 7.04 -9.08
CA ASN A 41 -31.76 6.07 -9.07
C ASN A 41 -33.07 6.69 -8.56
N ASP A 42 -33.18 8.03 -8.54
CA ASP A 42 -34.32 8.81 -7.99
C ASP A 42 -34.55 8.58 -6.48
N VAL A 43 -33.55 8.03 -5.74
CA VAL A 43 -33.65 7.87 -4.31
C VAL A 43 -33.37 9.22 -3.62
N PRO A 44 -34.22 9.65 -2.67
CA PRO A 44 -34.04 10.92 -1.99
C PRO A 44 -32.69 11.03 -1.25
N VAL A 45 -31.96 12.11 -1.50
CA VAL A 45 -30.72 12.42 -0.82
C VAL A 45 -30.96 13.41 0.31
N SER A 46 -30.93 12.93 1.55
CA SER A 46 -31.12 13.75 2.75
C SER A 46 -29.83 14.48 3.15
N ASN A 47 -29.97 15.64 3.80
CA ASN A 47 -28.87 16.45 4.35
C ASN A 47 -27.86 16.97 3.32
N ALA A 48 -28.20 17.02 2.03
CA ALA A 48 -27.39 17.67 1.01
C ALA A 48 -27.39 19.20 1.24
N ALA A 49 -26.21 19.81 1.18
CA ALA A 49 -26.08 21.26 1.26
C ALA A 49 -26.29 21.89 -0.12
N ILE A 50 -27.31 22.73 -0.27
CA ILE A 50 -27.65 23.41 -1.52
C ILE A 50 -27.26 24.88 -1.38
N SER A 51 -26.52 25.42 -2.36
CA SER A 51 -26.07 26.81 -2.37
C SER A 51 -26.27 27.46 -3.74
N ILE A 52 -26.72 28.72 -3.71
CA ILE A 52 -26.82 29.60 -4.88
C ILE A 52 -26.09 30.90 -4.52
N PRO A 53 -25.27 31.49 -5.41
CA PRO A 53 -24.62 32.76 -5.16
C PRO A 53 -25.66 33.87 -4.85
N GLY A 54 -25.54 34.51 -3.70
CA GLY A 54 -26.45 35.55 -3.25
C GLY A 54 -27.67 35.11 -2.44
N ALA A 55 -27.83 33.80 -2.18
CA ALA A 55 -28.84 33.23 -1.29
C ALA A 55 -28.20 32.51 -0.10
N ALA A 56 -28.97 32.38 1.00
CA ALA A 56 -28.53 31.60 2.15
C ALA A 56 -28.48 30.10 1.80
N PRO A 57 -27.44 29.34 2.16
CA PRO A 57 -27.39 27.92 1.89
C PRO A 57 -28.44 27.18 2.72
N VAL A 58 -29.06 26.15 2.12
CA VAL A 58 -30.05 25.28 2.76
C VAL A 58 -29.63 23.83 2.70
N ARG A 59 -30.33 22.97 3.47
CA ARG A 59 -30.12 21.53 3.43
C ARG A 59 -31.39 20.79 3.08
N SER A 60 -31.26 19.69 2.33
CA SER A 60 -32.38 18.80 2.04
C SER A 60 -32.82 18.04 3.29
N ASP A 61 -34.11 17.78 3.43
CA ASP A 61 -34.71 17.00 4.52
C ASP A 61 -34.60 15.47 4.27
N ALA A 62 -35.23 14.66 5.10
CA ALA A 62 -35.21 13.19 4.99
C ALA A 62 -35.86 12.65 3.69
N THR A 63 -36.67 13.46 3.01
CA THR A 63 -37.32 13.13 1.74
C THR A 63 -36.59 13.72 0.54
N GLY A 64 -35.39 14.32 0.78
CA GLY A 64 -34.62 15.03 -0.21
C GLY A 64 -35.14 16.43 -0.55
N ALA A 65 -36.26 16.86 0.03
CA ALA A 65 -36.86 18.14 -0.27
C ALA A 65 -36.11 19.32 0.34
N PHE A 66 -36.05 20.43 -0.39
CA PHE A 66 -35.48 21.69 0.09
C PHE A 66 -36.30 22.88 -0.35
N THR A 67 -36.16 23.99 0.35
CA THR A 67 -36.80 25.26 0.02
C THR A 67 -35.76 26.37 0.05
N LEU A 68 -35.72 27.17 -1.03
CA LEU A 68 -34.79 28.28 -1.20
C LEU A 68 -35.57 29.58 -1.45
N GLU A 69 -35.11 30.68 -0.84
CA GLU A 69 -35.61 32.04 -1.13
C GLU A 69 -34.62 32.77 -2.06
N LEU A 70 -35.12 33.22 -3.18
CA LEU A 70 -34.35 33.94 -4.20
C LEU A 70 -34.89 35.36 -4.38
N PRO A 71 -33.99 36.31 -4.72
CA PRO A 71 -34.39 37.73 -4.82
C PRO A 71 -35.32 38.07 -6.00
N ALA A 72 -35.28 37.27 -7.08
CA ALA A 72 -36.11 37.51 -8.29
C ALA A 72 -36.17 36.21 -9.15
N PRO A 73 -37.14 36.10 -10.10
CA PRO A 73 -37.11 35.11 -11.16
C PRO A 73 -35.91 35.32 -12.08
N GLY A 74 -35.37 34.24 -12.68
CA GLY A 74 -34.22 34.30 -13.59
C GLY A 74 -33.37 33.04 -13.61
N ASP A 75 -32.20 33.16 -14.25
CA ASP A 75 -31.25 32.10 -14.36
C ASP A 75 -30.27 32.12 -13.17
N TYR A 76 -30.13 31.01 -12.51
CA TYR A 76 -29.24 30.82 -11.36
C TYR A 76 -28.30 29.63 -11.56
N LEU A 77 -27.15 29.70 -10.93
CA LEU A 77 -26.20 28.58 -10.82
C LEU A 77 -26.33 27.95 -9.43
N VAL A 78 -26.90 26.75 -9.37
CA VAL A 78 -27.04 26.01 -8.12
C VAL A 78 -25.88 25.04 -7.95
N SER A 79 -25.38 24.94 -6.72
CA SER A 79 -24.44 23.90 -6.31
C SER A 79 -25.07 23.07 -5.20
N ALA A 80 -24.89 21.75 -5.27
CA ALA A 80 -25.36 20.84 -4.23
C ALA A 80 -24.21 19.91 -3.83
N GLU A 81 -24.05 19.66 -2.53
CA GLU A 81 -22.97 18.87 -1.97
C GLU A 81 -23.49 17.98 -0.87
N ARG A 82 -23.13 16.71 -0.93
CA ARG A 82 -23.36 15.72 0.12
C ARG A 82 -22.18 14.77 0.15
N GLU A 83 -21.76 14.40 1.33
CA GLU A 83 -20.77 13.35 1.51
C GLU A 83 -21.24 12.01 0.93
N GLY A 84 -20.35 11.32 0.21
CA GLY A 84 -20.69 10.09 -0.54
C GLY A 84 -21.32 10.36 -1.92
N TYR A 85 -21.41 11.63 -2.34
CA TYR A 85 -21.93 12.03 -3.64
C TYR A 85 -20.99 13.02 -4.33
N TYR A 86 -20.95 12.96 -5.65
CA TYR A 86 -20.22 13.97 -6.43
C TYR A 86 -20.89 15.32 -6.31
N LYS A 87 -20.09 16.34 -6.02
CA LYS A 87 -20.57 17.71 -5.87
C LYS A 87 -21.14 18.20 -7.20
N LEU A 88 -22.41 18.54 -7.21
CA LEU A 88 -23.04 19.26 -8.33
C LEU A 88 -22.61 20.72 -8.24
N THR A 89 -21.87 21.21 -9.25
CA THR A 89 -21.30 22.56 -9.22
C THR A 89 -21.85 23.41 -10.34
N ALA A 90 -22.31 24.64 -10.00
CA ALA A 90 -22.75 25.66 -10.95
C ALA A 90 -23.73 25.12 -12.00
N HIS A 91 -24.67 24.25 -11.60
CA HIS A 91 -25.70 23.73 -12.49
C HIS A 91 -26.69 24.83 -12.83
N PRO A 92 -26.91 25.16 -14.12
CA PRO A 92 -27.81 26.23 -14.51
C PRO A 92 -29.26 25.76 -14.28
N ILE A 93 -30.03 26.58 -13.56
CA ILE A 93 -31.47 26.42 -13.38
C ILE A 93 -32.20 27.71 -13.79
N HIS A 94 -33.33 27.58 -14.45
CA HIS A 94 -34.24 28.67 -14.72
C HIS A 94 -35.35 28.66 -13.67
N VAL A 95 -35.56 29.77 -12.99
CA VAL A 95 -36.47 29.85 -11.85
C VAL A 95 -37.59 30.83 -12.16
N GLU A 96 -38.84 30.32 -12.11
CA GLU A 96 -40.06 31.10 -12.14
C GLU A 96 -40.85 30.91 -10.83
N PRO A 97 -41.80 31.81 -10.50
CA PRO A 97 -42.64 31.61 -9.31
C PRO A 97 -43.39 30.26 -9.36
N GLY A 98 -43.13 29.38 -8.39
CA GLY A 98 -43.74 28.05 -8.34
C GLY A 98 -42.95 26.96 -9.09
N SER A 99 -41.76 27.24 -9.58
CA SER A 99 -40.84 26.21 -10.15
C SER A 99 -40.48 25.17 -9.10
N GLU A 100 -40.51 23.90 -9.49
CA GLU A 100 -39.93 22.79 -8.74
C GLU A 100 -38.63 22.37 -9.41
N VAL A 101 -37.53 22.27 -8.64
CA VAL A 101 -36.19 21.97 -9.15
C VAL A 101 -35.75 20.61 -8.62
N THR A 102 -35.39 19.68 -9.52
CA THR A 102 -34.76 18.43 -9.15
C THR A 102 -33.26 18.50 -9.39
N LEU A 103 -32.48 18.23 -8.35
CA LEU A 103 -31.03 18.18 -8.39
C LEU A 103 -30.59 16.73 -8.23
N ALA A 104 -29.95 16.16 -9.24
CA ALA A 104 -29.38 14.83 -9.18
C ALA A 104 -27.94 14.90 -8.67
N LEU A 105 -27.67 14.27 -7.56
CA LEU A 105 -26.33 14.01 -7.03
C LEU A 105 -25.95 12.58 -7.33
N ASN A 106 -24.99 12.38 -8.19
CA ASN A 106 -24.50 11.03 -8.48
C ASN A 106 -23.71 10.50 -7.28
N THR A 107 -23.99 9.27 -6.87
CA THR A 107 -23.26 8.61 -5.80
C THR A 107 -21.79 8.47 -6.20
N VAL A 108 -20.87 8.82 -5.31
CA VAL A 108 -19.47 8.45 -5.49
C VAL A 108 -19.43 6.93 -5.40
N ARG A 109 -19.61 6.29 -6.52
CA ARG A 109 -19.28 4.88 -6.69
C ARG A 109 -17.79 4.84 -6.96
N GLU A 110 -17.01 5.03 -5.91
CA GLU A 110 -15.65 4.55 -5.98
C GLU A 110 -15.79 3.03 -6.13
N VAL A 111 -15.06 2.49 -7.08
CA VAL A 111 -14.85 1.05 -7.23
C VAL A 111 -14.37 0.45 -5.91
N PHE A 112 -13.85 1.30 -5.08
CA PHE A 112 -13.42 1.13 -3.71
C PHE A 112 -14.44 1.80 -2.79
N GLN A 113 -15.02 1.07 -1.87
CA GLN A 113 -15.88 1.65 -0.84
C GLN A 113 -15.08 2.73 -0.09
N ALA A 114 -15.50 3.98 -0.20
CA ALA A 114 -14.89 5.05 0.58
C ALA A 114 -15.22 4.78 2.05
N VAL A 115 -14.23 4.37 2.81
CA VAL A 115 -14.35 4.44 4.26
C VAL A 115 -14.31 5.91 4.62
N ASN A 116 -15.48 6.47 4.94
CA ASN A 116 -15.58 7.83 5.42
C ASN A 116 -14.82 7.97 6.73
N VAL A 117 -13.67 8.64 6.67
CA VAL A 117 -12.89 8.99 7.85
C VAL A 117 -13.55 10.18 8.54
N HIS A 118 -14.63 9.93 9.27
CA HIS A 118 -15.22 10.89 10.18
C HIS A 118 -15.08 10.41 11.62
N GLU A 119 -15.05 11.36 12.54
CA GLU A 119 -14.79 11.21 13.98
C GLU A 119 -15.72 10.24 14.74
N GLU A 120 -16.72 9.66 14.11
CA GLU A 120 -17.59 8.64 14.68
C GLU A 120 -17.23 7.25 14.13
N PRO A 121 -17.16 6.23 15.00
CA PRO A 121 -16.91 4.86 14.56
C PRO A 121 -18.02 4.46 13.59
N SER A 122 -17.65 4.14 12.34
CA SER A 122 -18.59 3.60 11.36
C SER A 122 -19.24 2.34 11.95
N PRO A 123 -20.56 2.21 11.89
CA PRO A 123 -21.20 0.95 12.22
C PRO A 123 -20.65 -0.13 11.30
N ILE A 124 -20.64 -1.39 11.78
CA ILE A 124 -20.20 -2.52 10.95
C ILE A 124 -21.01 -2.51 9.66
N ASP A 125 -20.36 -2.38 8.52
CA ASP A 125 -21.04 -2.43 7.23
C ASP A 125 -21.50 -3.87 6.94
N LEU A 126 -22.82 -4.07 6.95
CA LEU A 126 -23.43 -5.36 6.74
C LEU A 126 -23.39 -5.80 5.26
N THR A 127 -23.13 -4.87 4.36
CA THR A 127 -23.06 -5.15 2.92
C THR A 127 -21.66 -5.56 2.47
N GLN A 128 -20.65 -5.32 3.31
CA GLN A 128 -19.28 -5.69 3.00
C GLN A 128 -19.06 -7.20 3.14
N THR A 129 -18.85 -7.87 2.04
CA THR A 129 -18.60 -9.32 1.96
C THR A 129 -17.11 -9.64 1.94
N GLN A 130 -16.26 -8.66 1.57
CA GLN A 130 -14.80 -8.81 1.47
C GLN A 130 -14.16 -8.88 2.85
N ASN A 131 -12.99 -9.52 2.93
CA ASN A 131 -12.14 -9.51 4.12
C ASN A 131 -11.12 -8.39 3.96
N GLU A 132 -11.33 -7.29 4.67
CA GLU A 132 -10.58 -6.05 4.55
C GLU A 132 -9.94 -5.67 5.87
N GLU A 133 -8.66 -5.35 5.83
CA GLU A 133 -7.92 -4.70 6.91
C GLU A 133 -7.55 -3.28 6.46
N HIS A 134 -7.92 -2.29 7.25
CA HIS A 134 -7.81 -0.88 6.89
C HIS A 134 -6.90 -0.10 7.83
N LEU A 135 -6.03 0.75 7.25
CA LEU A 135 -5.25 1.77 7.93
C LEU A 135 -5.54 3.14 7.30
N ASN A 136 -5.91 4.10 8.11
CA ASN A 136 -6.04 5.49 7.66
C ASN A 136 -4.71 6.25 7.82
N GLY A 137 -4.61 7.42 7.20
CA GLY A 137 -3.39 8.23 7.26
C GLY A 137 -3.01 8.66 8.69
N THR A 138 -3.98 8.79 9.61
CA THR A 138 -3.73 9.09 11.03
C THR A 138 -3.10 7.90 11.74
N ASP A 139 -3.62 6.67 11.53
CA ASP A 139 -3.06 5.44 12.09
C ASP A 139 -1.59 5.30 11.72
N VAL A 140 -1.28 5.57 10.46
CA VAL A 140 0.07 5.43 9.92
C VAL A 140 1.04 6.48 10.47
N ASN A 141 0.59 7.73 10.65
CA ASN A 141 1.45 8.84 11.09
C ASN A 141 1.68 8.91 12.59
N ASP A 142 0.75 8.38 13.40
CA ASP A 142 0.78 8.58 14.84
C ASP A 142 1.40 7.41 15.60
N VAL A 143 1.46 6.21 15.04
CA VAL A 143 2.06 5.03 15.68
C VAL A 143 3.60 5.15 15.72
N PRO A 144 4.25 4.90 16.87
CA PRO A 144 5.71 4.89 16.98
C PRO A 144 6.27 3.56 16.47
N TYR A 145 6.88 3.54 15.31
CA TYR A 145 7.65 2.40 14.83
C TYR A 145 8.98 2.88 14.24
N PRO A 146 10.02 2.03 14.19
CA PRO A 146 11.25 2.38 13.49
C PRO A 146 10.94 2.77 12.04
N SER A 147 11.54 3.83 11.56
CA SER A 147 11.24 4.43 10.24
C SER A 147 9.76 4.85 10.11
N SER A 148 9.27 5.65 11.05
CA SER A 148 7.86 6.05 11.17
C SER A 148 7.33 6.89 10.01
N HIS A 149 7.67 6.61 8.77
CA HIS A 149 7.19 7.41 7.62
C HIS A 149 7.33 6.67 6.29
N SER A 150 7.74 5.40 6.30
CA SER A 150 7.71 4.55 5.11
C SER A 150 6.38 3.79 5.03
N LEU A 151 5.72 3.83 3.88
CA LEU A 151 4.50 3.07 3.65
C LEU A 151 4.73 1.56 3.86
N VAL A 152 5.89 1.05 3.42
CA VAL A 152 6.29 -0.36 3.61
C VAL A 152 6.35 -0.73 5.10
N ASN A 153 6.88 0.16 5.94
CA ASN A 153 6.92 -0.06 7.39
C ASN A 153 5.53 0.06 8.04
N ALA A 154 4.63 0.87 7.47
CA ALA A 154 3.25 0.95 7.94
C ALA A 154 2.47 -0.34 7.68
N MET A 155 2.78 -1.07 6.62
CA MET A 155 2.11 -2.34 6.29
C MET A 155 2.20 -3.37 7.43
N LYS A 156 3.29 -3.39 8.21
CA LYS A 156 3.42 -4.31 9.36
C LYS A 156 2.44 -4.04 10.50
N LEU A 157 1.77 -2.88 10.51
CA LEU A 157 0.69 -2.57 11.46
C LEU A 157 -0.61 -3.33 11.14
N LEU A 158 -0.71 -3.92 9.96
CA LEU A 158 -1.78 -4.85 9.60
C LEU A 158 -1.51 -6.21 10.28
N PRO A 159 -2.48 -6.82 10.98
CA PRO A 159 -2.28 -8.04 11.76
C PRO A 159 -1.73 -9.24 10.96
N GLY A 160 -2.16 -9.40 9.70
CA GLY A 160 -1.75 -10.48 8.80
C GLY A 160 -0.43 -10.24 8.06
N VAL A 161 0.29 -9.16 8.34
CA VAL A 161 1.51 -8.76 7.60
C VAL A 161 2.74 -8.89 8.48
N VAL A 162 3.76 -9.59 7.99
CA VAL A 162 5.06 -9.75 8.66
C VAL A 162 6.14 -9.18 7.74
N GLN A 163 7.07 -8.40 8.26
CA GLN A 163 8.29 -8.02 7.55
C GLN A 163 9.40 -9.01 7.86
N ASP A 164 10.09 -9.49 6.83
CA ASP A 164 11.29 -10.32 6.99
C ASP A 164 12.49 -9.49 7.49
N GLN A 165 13.64 -10.13 7.59
CA GLN A 165 14.88 -9.47 8.03
C GLN A 165 15.42 -8.44 7.04
N GLY A 166 15.06 -8.57 5.75
CA GLY A 166 15.38 -7.62 4.68
C GLY A 166 14.45 -6.40 4.65
N GLY A 167 13.36 -6.44 5.43
CA GLY A 167 12.32 -5.40 5.46
C GLY A 167 11.22 -5.60 4.41
N THR A 168 11.20 -6.72 3.70
CA THR A 168 10.17 -7.06 2.71
C THR A 168 8.87 -7.45 3.40
N PRO A 169 7.72 -6.87 3.04
CA PRO A 169 6.44 -7.23 3.63
C PRO A 169 5.88 -8.51 3.00
N HIS A 170 5.45 -9.43 3.85
CA HIS A 170 4.77 -10.67 3.49
C HIS A 170 3.35 -10.65 4.03
N PHE A 171 2.37 -10.77 3.14
CA PHE A 171 0.94 -10.68 3.45
C PHE A 171 0.33 -12.08 3.49
N ALA A 172 -0.41 -12.41 4.54
CA ALA A 172 -1.05 -13.71 4.67
C ALA A 172 -0.11 -14.90 4.32
N GLY A 173 1.14 -14.82 4.79
CA GLY A 173 2.17 -15.85 4.59
C GLY A 173 2.70 -15.99 3.15
N SER A 174 2.34 -15.10 2.23
CA SER A 174 2.75 -15.17 0.83
C SER A 174 4.20 -14.74 0.61
N SER A 175 4.74 -15.08 -0.55
CA SER A 175 5.85 -14.33 -1.14
C SER A 175 5.40 -12.90 -1.48
N ALA A 176 6.33 -11.95 -1.53
CA ALA A 176 6.01 -10.55 -1.82
C ALA A 176 5.40 -10.34 -3.23
N ASN A 177 5.73 -11.21 -4.17
CA ASN A 177 5.23 -11.20 -5.55
C ASN A 177 3.84 -11.83 -5.75
N GLN A 178 3.18 -12.28 -4.68
CA GLN A 178 1.82 -12.86 -4.73
C GLN A 178 0.73 -11.87 -4.30
N VAL A 179 1.07 -10.59 -4.20
CA VAL A 179 0.16 -9.50 -3.83
C VAL A 179 0.04 -8.51 -4.98
N LEU A 180 -1.16 -8.14 -5.33
CA LEU A 180 -1.41 -7.03 -6.25
C LEU A 180 -1.35 -5.70 -5.49
N TYR A 181 -0.59 -4.74 -5.99
CA TYR A 181 -0.49 -3.39 -5.43
C TYR A 181 -1.14 -2.38 -6.36
N VAL A 182 -2.11 -1.63 -5.84
CA VAL A 182 -2.95 -0.73 -6.63
C VAL A 182 -2.88 0.69 -6.08
N LEU A 183 -2.59 1.67 -6.93
CA LEU A 183 -2.64 3.09 -6.63
C LEU A 183 -3.77 3.75 -7.45
N ASN A 184 -4.77 4.29 -6.77
CA ASN A 184 -5.92 4.97 -7.39
C ASN A 184 -6.58 4.17 -8.55
N GLY A 185 -6.60 2.83 -8.44
CA GLY A 185 -7.24 1.93 -9.41
C GLY A 185 -6.30 1.29 -10.43
N PHE A 186 -5.01 1.66 -10.46
CA PHE A 186 -4.03 1.10 -11.39
C PHE A 186 -2.98 0.24 -10.70
N ASN A 187 -2.52 -0.79 -11.38
CA ASN A 187 -1.48 -1.71 -10.92
C ASN A 187 -0.10 -1.03 -10.91
N ILE A 188 0.49 -0.88 -9.71
CA ILE A 188 1.83 -0.32 -9.52
C ILE A 188 2.88 -1.37 -9.15
N THR A 189 2.56 -2.64 -9.29
CA THR A 189 3.51 -3.74 -9.08
C THR A 189 4.59 -3.70 -10.14
N ASP A 190 5.86 -3.87 -9.74
CA ASP A 190 6.96 -3.99 -10.70
C ASP A 190 6.80 -5.26 -11.53
N PRO A 191 6.65 -5.19 -12.86
CA PRO A 191 6.47 -6.38 -13.69
C PRO A 191 7.70 -7.30 -13.77
N ALA A 192 8.91 -6.80 -13.48
CA ALA A 192 10.10 -7.63 -13.44
C ALA A 192 10.06 -8.59 -12.25
N THR A 193 9.78 -8.09 -11.06
CA THR A 193 9.88 -8.84 -9.81
C THR A 193 8.54 -9.31 -9.23
N GLY A 194 7.43 -8.70 -9.64
CA GLY A 194 6.11 -8.90 -9.05
C GLY A 194 5.97 -8.25 -7.66
N MET A 195 6.93 -7.43 -7.21
CA MET A 195 6.97 -6.86 -5.86
C MET A 195 6.54 -5.39 -5.82
N PHE A 196 6.38 -4.87 -4.60
CA PHE A 196 6.11 -3.47 -4.33
C PHE A 196 7.41 -2.69 -4.24
N GLU A 197 7.82 -2.12 -5.36
CA GLU A 197 9.03 -1.27 -5.46
C GLU A 197 8.68 0.24 -5.40
N THR A 198 7.39 0.57 -5.44
CA THR A 198 6.91 1.94 -5.46
C THR A 198 7.08 2.62 -4.11
N ARG A 199 7.66 3.81 -4.11
CA ARG A 199 7.69 4.70 -2.94
C ARG A 199 6.53 5.66 -3.01
N VAL A 200 5.66 5.62 -2.02
CA VAL A 200 4.52 6.55 -1.89
C VAL A 200 4.68 7.30 -0.59
N GLY A 201 4.69 8.63 -0.67
CA GLY A 201 4.76 9.50 0.50
C GLY A 201 3.46 9.45 1.31
N LEU A 202 3.59 9.23 2.63
CA LEU A 202 2.43 9.02 3.51
C LEU A 202 1.49 10.23 3.63
N GLU A 203 2.00 11.45 3.49
CA GLU A 203 1.18 12.67 3.54
C GLU A 203 0.17 12.74 2.39
N GLY A 204 0.49 12.10 1.25
CA GLY A 204 -0.41 11.99 0.09
C GLY A 204 -1.37 10.81 0.19
N VAL A 205 -1.21 9.93 1.17
CA VAL A 205 -2.04 8.74 1.32
C VAL A 205 -3.25 9.03 2.21
N ARG A 206 -4.44 8.90 1.65
CA ARG A 206 -5.70 9.00 2.37
C ARG A 206 -6.04 7.73 3.12
N SER A 207 -5.92 6.58 2.44
CA SER A 207 -6.15 5.27 3.03
C SER A 207 -5.31 4.19 2.36
N MET A 208 -5.08 3.12 3.10
CA MET A 208 -4.47 1.88 2.65
C MET A 208 -5.34 0.71 3.12
N GLU A 209 -5.74 -0.14 2.21
CA GLU A 209 -6.64 -1.26 2.46
C GLU A 209 -6.02 -2.55 1.93
N PHE A 210 -5.97 -3.57 2.77
CA PHE A 210 -5.55 -4.90 2.36
C PHE A 210 -6.74 -5.84 2.30
N LEU A 211 -7.02 -6.34 1.11
CA LEU A 211 -8.07 -7.30 0.82
C LEU A 211 -7.46 -8.70 0.74
N SER A 212 -7.88 -9.63 1.58
CA SER A 212 -7.32 -10.98 1.63
C SER A 212 -8.38 -12.07 1.58
N GLY A 213 -8.03 -13.21 1.01
CA GLY A 213 -8.82 -14.43 1.01
C GLY A 213 -10.08 -14.40 0.16
N ARG A 214 -10.85 -13.30 0.19
CA ARG A 214 -12.01 -13.07 -0.65
C ARG A 214 -12.10 -11.57 -0.99
N PHE A 215 -11.99 -11.26 -2.22
CA PHE A 215 -12.07 -9.90 -2.77
C PHE A 215 -12.80 -9.95 -4.11
N SER A 216 -13.14 -8.79 -4.66
CA SER A 216 -13.83 -8.68 -5.94
C SER A 216 -13.02 -9.31 -7.08
N PRO A 217 -13.66 -10.02 -8.03
CA PRO A 217 -12.99 -10.49 -9.24
C PRO A 217 -12.51 -9.37 -10.18
N GLU A 218 -12.83 -8.12 -9.89
CA GLU A 218 -12.20 -6.95 -10.50
C GLU A 218 -10.67 -7.00 -10.35
N TYR A 219 -10.21 -7.52 -9.22
CA TYR A 219 -8.78 -7.72 -8.96
C TYR A 219 -8.36 -9.14 -9.34
N GLY A 220 -7.28 -9.24 -10.10
CA GLY A 220 -6.56 -10.46 -10.39
C GLY A 220 -5.10 -10.32 -10.03
N LYS A 221 -4.25 -11.22 -10.56
CA LYS A 221 -2.78 -11.07 -10.55
C LYS A 221 -2.12 -11.04 -9.15
N GLY A 222 -2.86 -11.43 -8.09
CA GLY A 222 -2.37 -11.48 -6.72
C GLY A 222 -3.10 -12.53 -5.90
N SER A 223 -2.52 -13.74 -5.77
CA SER A 223 -3.19 -14.87 -5.13
C SER A 223 -3.33 -14.73 -3.62
N ALA A 224 -2.50 -13.93 -2.97
CA ALA A 224 -2.56 -13.69 -1.53
C ALA A 224 -3.49 -12.56 -1.14
N GLY A 225 -3.71 -11.61 -2.04
CA GLY A 225 -4.57 -10.46 -1.80
C GLY A 225 -4.20 -9.24 -2.62
N VAL A 226 -4.87 -8.15 -2.30
CA VAL A 226 -4.72 -6.86 -2.97
C VAL A 226 -4.47 -5.78 -1.94
N LEU A 227 -3.43 -4.99 -2.12
CA LEU A 227 -3.18 -3.78 -1.35
C LEU A 227 -3.57 -2.57 -2.19
N THR A 228 -4.63 -1.88 -1.79
CA THR A 228 -5.07 -0.65 -2.45
C THR A 228 -4.58 0.57 -1.68
N ILE A 229 -4.04 1.54 -2.39
CA ILE A 229 -3.56 2.81 -1.88
C ILE A 229 -4.37 3.91 -2.54
N ARG A 230 -4.98 4.78 -1.74
CA ARG A 230 -5.73 5.93 -2.22
C ARG A 230 -5.05 7.21 -1.80
N THR A 231 -4.99 8.17 -2.71
CA THR A 231 -4.39 9.47 -2.47
C THR A 231 -5.43 10.48 -2.01
N ASP A 232 -4.94 11.53 -1.35
CA ASP A 232 -5.76 12.69 -1.02
C ASP A 232 -6.12 13.47 -2.28
N SER A 233 -7.29 14.11 -2.28
CA SER A 233 -7.72 15.06 -3.30
C SER A 233 -7.79 16.46 -2.70
N GLY A 234 -7.57 17.48 -3.53
CA GLY A 234 -7.71 18.89 -3.11
C GLY A 234 -9.16 19.24 -2.76
N THR A 235 -9.34 20.37 -2.09
CA THR A 235 -10.63 20.94 -1.74
C THR A 235 -10.75 22.36 -2.30
N ASP A 236 -11.89 23.04 -2.11
CA ASP A 236 -12.06 24.44 -2.50
C ASP A 236 -11.24 25.45 -1.68
N GLU A 237 -10.53 24.97 -0.66
CA GLU A 237 -9.61 25.73 0.15
C GLU A 237 -8.16 25.35 -0.16
N PHE A 238 -7.33 26.36 -0.41
CA PHE A 238 -5.89 26.12 -0.57
C PHE A 238 -5.28 25.73 0.79
N ARG A 239 -4.56 24.62 0.82
CA ARG A 239 -3.84 24.13 1.99
C ARG A 239 -2.35 23.98 1.66
N PHE A 240 -1.54 24.37 2.60
CA PHE A 240 -0.11 24.15 2.59
C PHE A 240 0.28 23.41 3.86
N THR A 241 0.97 22.30 3.70
CA THR A 241 1.55 21.54 4.80
C THR A 241 3.06 21.46 4.64
N ALA A 242 3.77 21.55 5.74
CA ALA A 242 5.21 21.40 5.76
C ALA A 242 5.58 20.72 7.08
N THR A 243 6.11 19.49 7.01
CA THR A 243 6.33 18.66 8.18
C THR A 243 7.73 18.06 8.20
N ASN A 244 8.21 17.69 9.40
CA ASN A 244 9.43 16.91 9.63
C ASN A 244 10.72 17.54 9.02
N PHE A 245 10.82 18.88 8.97
CA PHE A 245 12.03 19.56 8.49
C PHE A 245 13.24 19.45 9.43
N VAL A 246 13.00 19.04 10.67
CA VAL A 246 14.09 18.85 11.64
C VAL A 246 14.42 17.35 11.66
N PRO A 247 15.67 16.98 11.34
CA PRO A 247 16.08 15.59 11.43
C PRO A 247 15.95 15.07 12.86
N GLY A 248 15.57 13.79 13.00
CA GLY A 248 15.63 13.09 14.27
C GLY A 248 17.07 12.93 14.73
N LEU A 249 17.26 12.82 16.04
CA LEU A 249 18.54 12.45 16.65
C LEU A 249 18.40 11.07 17.24
N ASP A 250 19.34 10.19 16.93
CA ASP A 250 19.44 8.84 17.44
C ASP A 250 20.72 8.66 18.26
N LEU A 251 20.60 8.08 19.44
CA LEU A 251 21.69 7.76 20.34
C LEU A 251 21.88 6.23 20.39
N HIS A 252 22.47 5.70 19.33
CA HIS A 252 22.83 4.29 19.21
C HIS A 252 24.29 4.18 18.78
N GLU A 253 25.13 3.56 19.59
CA GLU A 253 26.61 3.50 19.38
C GLU A 253 27.28 4.85 19.08
N GLY A 254 26.68 5.95 19.56
CA GLY A 254 27.07 7.33 19.34
C GLY A 254 25.88 8.21 18.99
N LEU A 255 26.12 9.50 18.79
CA LEU A 255 25.13 10.43 18.30
C LEU A 255 25.12 10.39 16.76
N HIS A 256 24.00 9.99 16.19
CA HIS A 256 23.77 9.96 14.75
C HIS A 256 22.62 10.92 14.38
N LEU A 257 22.63 11.43 13.15
CA LEU A 257 21.41 11.94 12.56
C LEU A 257 20.49 10.72 12.38
N GLY A 258 19.43 10.70 13.16
CA GLY A 258 18.37 9.72 12.96
C GLY A 258 17.69 9.99 11.62
N ASN A 259 16.65 9.21 11.35
CA ASN A 259 15.91 9.33 10.11
C ASN A 259 15.34 10.74 9.91
N TRP A 260 15.42 11.28 8.69
CA TRP A 260 14.93 12.60 8.34
C TRP A 260 13.94 12.51 7.17
N TYR A 261 12.74 13.03 7.36
CA TYR A 261 11.62 12.90 6.42
C TYR A 261 10.96 14.25 6.13
N PRO A 262 11.65 15.20 5.48
CA PRO A 262 11.08 16.49 5.14
C PRO A 262 9.95 16.30 4.13
N ARG A 263 8.82 16.95 4.36
CA ARG A 263 7.62 16.86 3.52
C ARG A 263 7.02 18.21 3.29
N VAL A 264 6.53 18.41 2.07
CA VAL A 264 5.82 19.61 1.64
C VAL A 264 4.60 19.17 0.84
N GLY A 265 3.43 19.60 1.27
CA GLY A 265 2.18 19.34 0.56
C GLY A 265 1.49 20.65 0.16
N PHE A 266 0.97 20.65 -1.04
CA PHE A 266 0.13 21.71 -1.59
C PHE A 266 -1.17 21.08 -2.06
N SER A 267 -2.31 21.61 -1.65
CA SER A 267 -3.59 21.15 -2.18
C SER A 267 -4.57 22.32 -2.26
N GLY A 268 -5.48 22.25 -3.21
CA GLY A 268 -6.48 23.29 -3.36
C GLY A 268 -7.17 23.27 -4.72
N PRO A 269 -7.99 24.31 -5.00
CA PRO A 269 -8.68 24.42 -6.25
C PRO A 269 -7.77 24.96 -7.35
N ILE A 270 -7.73 24.28 -8.50
CA ILE A 270 -7.30 24.86 -9.78
C ILE A 270 -8.41 25.79 -10.28
N VAL A 271 -9.65 25.29 -10.23
CA VAL A 271 -10.88 26.05 -10.45
C VAL A 271 -11.86 25.67 -9.34
N LYS A 272 -12.26 26.64 -8.51
CA LYS A 272 -13.15 26.40 -7.38
C LYS A 272 -14.44 25.69 -7.83
N GLY A 273 -14.79 24.65 -7.09
CA GLY A 273 -15.97 23.83 -7.33
C GLY A 273 -15.90 22.94 -8.57
N ARG A 274 -14.80 22.96 -9.34
CA ARG A 274 -14.69 22.21 -10.59
C ARG A 274 -13.41 21.41 -10.78
N ALA A 275 -12.28 21.93 -10.31
CA ALA A 275 -10.99 21.25 -10.49
C ALA A 275 -10.10 21.45 -9.26
N TRP A 276 -9.50 20.39 -8.77
CA TRP A 276 -8.67 20.38 -7.58
C TRP A 276 -7.39 19.59 -7.83
N PHE A 277 -6.40 19.86 -7.01
CA PHE A 277 -5.16 19.11 -7.00
C PHE A 277 -4.66 18.89 -5.56
N ALA A 278 -3.90 17.85 -5.36
CA ALA A 278 -3.06 17.61 -4.19
C ALA A 278 -1.68 17.17 -4.68
N ASP A 279 -0.64 17.88 -4.27
CA ASP A 279 0.74 17.64 -4.68
C ASP A 279 1.62 17.53 -3.44
N ASN A 280 2.32 16.40 -3.30
CA ASN A 280 3.12 16.06 -2.12
C ASN A 280 4.54 15.74 -2.54
N PHE A 281 5.49 16.46 -1.95
CA PHE A 281 6.92 16.23 -2.06
C PHE A 281 7.44 15.63 -0.77
N ASP A 282 8.06 14.46 -0.86
CA ASP A 282 8.64 13.75 0.27
C ASP A 282 10.14 13.54 0.04
N GLY A 283 10.92 13.83 1.05
CA GLY A 283 12.31 13.40 1.15
C GLY A 283 12.46 12.36 2.24
N GLU A 284 13.29 11.37 2.02
CA GLU A 284 13.65 10.38 3.03
C GLU A 284 15.16 10.24 3.08
N TYR A 285 15.74 10.45 4.25
CA TYR A 285 17.08 10.02 4.56
C TYR A 285 17.01 9.05 5.72
N ASP A 286 17.49 7.83 5.50
CA ASP A 286 17.63 6.83 6.54
C ASP A 286 19.07 6.41 6.70
N GLU A 287 19.50 6.24 7.94
CA GLU A 287 20.80 5.71 8.33
C GLU A 287 20.58 4.56 9.31
N ALA A 288 21.08 3.38 8.95
CA ALA A 288 21.07 2.22 9.84
C ALA A 288 22.48 1.97 10.38
N VAL A 289 22.58 1.81 11.69
CA VAL A 289 23.83 1.45 12.37
C VAL A 289 23.83 -0.06 12.58
N ILE A 290 24.81 -0.76 12.01
CA ILE A 290 24.94 -2.21 12.10
C ILE A 290 25.86 -2.54 13.29
N ALA A 291 25.31 -3.17 14.31
CA ALA A 291 26.03 -3.58 15.48
C ALA A 291 27.10 -4.64 15.15
N GLY A 292 28.23 -4.62 15.85
CA GLY A 292 29.32 -5.58 15.67
C GLY A 292 30.31 -5.23 14.57
N LEU A 293 30.12 -4.15 13.81
CA LEU A 293 31.09 -3.64 12.85
C LEU A 293 31.93 -2.48 13.45
N PRO A 294 33.16 -2.27 12.96
CA PRO A 294 34.00 -1.17 13.41
C PRO A 294 33.37 0.20 13.13
N LYS A 295 33.52 1.14 14.06
CA LYS A 295 33.02 2.51 13.90
C LYS A 295 33.52 3.16 12.59
N GLY A 296 32.59 3.77 11.83
CA GLY A 296 32.86 4.34 10.50
C GLY A 296 32.70 3.34 9.36
N GLN A 297 32.60 2.04 9.67
CA GLN A 297 32.27 0.96 8.72
C GLN A 297 30.91 0.31 9.03
N ASN A 298 30.23 0.79 10.04
CA ASN A 298 29.02 0.19 10.62
C ASN A 298 27.72 0.89 10.20
N THR A 299 27.77 1.81 9.24
CA THR A 299 26.57 2.52 8.79
C THR A 299 26.27 2.26 7.32
N ASN A 300 25.03 2.01 6.99
CA ASN A 300 24.49 2.17 5.64
C ASN A 300 23.53 3.35 5.63
N SER A 301 23.40 4.02 4.48
CA SER A 301 22.52 5.18 4.37
C SER A 301 21.78 5.18 3.04
N GLY A 302 20.55 5.69 3.07
CA GLY A 302 19.71 5.84 1.91
C GLY A 302 19.15 7.26 1.75
N TRP A 303 18.97 7.68 0.51
CA TRP A 303 18.22 8.86 0.14
C TRP A 303 17.11 8.48 -0.83
N THR A 304 15.91 8.99 -0.58
CA THR A 304 14.79 8.91 -1.50
C THR A 304 14.12 10.27 -1.62
N GLY A 305 13.88 10.71 -2.83
CA GLY A 305 13.02 11.85 -3.16
C GLY A 305 11.80 11.34 -3.90
N ASN A 306 10.62 11.78 -3.49
CA ASN A 306 9.35 11.39 -4.09
C ASN A 306 8.48 12.62 -4.33
N ASN A 307 7.76 12.62 -5.45
CA ASN A 307 6.65 13.54 -5.71
C ASN A 307 5.42 12.76 -6.11
N LEU A 308 4.28 13.05 -5.51
CA LEU A 308 2.99 12.49 -5.84
C LEU A 308 1.99 13.61 -6.03
N LEU A 309 1.54 13.78 -7.27
CA LEU A 309 0.49 14.70 -7.68
C LEU A 309 -0.78 13.91 -8.02
N HIS A 310 -1.89 14.29 -7.43
CA HIS A 310 -3.24 13.86 -7.81
C HIS A 310 -4.06 15.06 -8.25
N ALA A 311 -4.79 14.95 -9.34
CA ALA A 311 -5.70 15.97 -9.83
C ALA A 311 -7.06 15.37 -10.17
N GLN A 312 -8.11 16.11 -9.84
CA GLN A 312 -9.50 15.78 -10.19
C GLN A 312 -10.12 16.96 -10.92
N VAL A 313 -10.81 16.69 -12.03
CA VAL A 313 -11.54 17.68 -12.82
C VAL A 313 -12.96 17.20 -13.09
N ASN A 314 -13.95 17.91 -12.62
CA ASN A 314 -15.35 17.71 -13.00
C ASN A 314 -15.58 18.41 -14.35
N LEU A 315 -15.52 17.68 -15.45
CA LEU A 315 -15.72 18.23 -16.79
C LEU A 315 -17.15 18.75 -16.94
N ASN A 316 -18.10 17.99 -16.43
CA ASN A 316 -19.51 18.34 -16.28
C ASN A 316 -20.13 17.52 -15.15
N SER A 317 -21.45 17.57 -14.94
CA SER A 317 -22.15 16.82 -13.89
C SER A 317 -22.15 15.30 -14.09
N SER A 318 -21.77 14.82 -15.27
CA SER A 318 -21.78 13.40 -15.62
C SER A 318 -20.40 12.85 -15.96
N ASN A 319 -19.34 13.67 -15.89
CA ASN A 319 -18.03 13.27 -16.34
C ASN A 319 -16.94 13.81 -15.40
N LEU A 320 -16.13 12.92 -14.83
CA LEU A 320 -15.10 13.19 -13.86
C LEU A 320 -13.78 12.61 -14.34
N LEU A 321 -12.77 13.48 -14.45
CA LEU A 321 -11.44 13.12 -14.88
C LEU A 321 -10.49 13.13 -13.68
N PHE A 322 -9.70 12.08 -13.54
CA PHE A 322 -8.64 11.93 -12.53
C PHE A 322 -7.30 11.77 -13.25
N ALA A 323 -6.27 12.38 -12.72
CA ALA A 323 -4.90 12.22 -13.22
C ALA A 323 -3.95 12.10 -12.05
N ASP A 324 -3.01 11.18 -12.16
CA ASP A 324 -1.93 10.98 -11.18
C ASP A 324 -0.57 11.10 -11.86
N PHE A 325 0.38 11.63 -11.13
CA PHE A 325 1.80 11.61 -11.47
C PHE A 325 2.61 11.27 -10.23
N LEU A 326 3.47 10.25 -10.34
CA LEU A 326 4.43 9.91 -9.29
C LEU A 326 5.82 9.85 -9.92
N ALA A 327 6.78 10.46 -9.24
CA ALA A 327 8.19 10.37 -9.58
C ALA A 327 8.99 10.04 -8.32
N THR A 328 9.82 9.02 -8.38
CA THR A 328 10.70 8.62 -7.28
C THR A 328 12.14 8.50 -7.78
N VAL A 329 13.07 9.00 -6.98
CA VAL A 329 14.51 8.76 -7.18
C VAL A 329 15.09 8.32 -5.85
N SER A 330 15.82 7.22 -5.86
CA SER A 330 16.43 6.67 -4.65
C SER A 330 17.90 6.31 -4.85
N THR A 331 18.65 6.39 -3.78
CA THR A 331 20.04 5.92 -3.71
C THR A 331 20.27 5.29 -2.35
N ARG A 332 20.82 4.08 -2.32
CA ARG A 332 21.26 3.43 -1.07
C ARG A 332 22.74 3.07 -1.17
N ASN A 333 23.51 3.64 -0.26
CA ASN A 333 24.93 3.35 -0.12
C ASN A 333 25.13 2.16 0.82
N ARG A 334 26.11 1.32 0.54
CA ARG A 334 26.45 0.13 1.34
C ARG A 334 25.26 -0.81 1.56
N ALA A 335 24.44 -1.00 0.53
CA ALA A 335 23.37 -2.00 0.57
C ALA A 335 23.98 -3.39 0.76
N GLY A 336 23.35 -4.22 1.62
CA GLY A 336 23.87 -5.52 2.01
C GLY A 336 24.90 -5.48 3.15
N LEU A 337 25.14 -4.31 3.79
CA LEU A 337 26.00 -4.22 4.95
C LEU A 337 25.44 -5.04 6.12
N GLY A 338 26.22 -5.98 6.63
CA GLY A 338 25.83 -6.84 7.73
C GLY A 338 27.01 -7.29 8.58
N PRO A 339 26.79 -7.93 9.73
CA PRO A 339 27.89 -8.40 10.60
C PRO A 339 28.85 -9.37 9.92
N LEU A 340 28.36 -10.12 8.91
CA LEU A 340 29.15 -11.06 8.11
C LEU A 340 29.52 -10.50 6.72
N ASP A 341 29.03 -9.29 6.38
CA ASP A 341 29.15 -8.63 5.08
C ASP A 341 29.76 -7.24 5.26
N PRO A 342 31.10 -7.11 5.26
CA PRO A 342 31.81 -5.85 5.47
C PRO A 342 31.57 -4.87 4.31
N VAL A 343 31.95 -3.60 4.50
CA VAL A 343 31.76 -2.52 3.50
C VAL A 343 32.22 -2.90 2.09
N SER A 344 33.33 -3.61 1.96
CA SER A 344 33.86 -3.98 0.64
C SER A 344 32.95 -4.91 -0.14
N THR A 345 32.10 -5.71 0.54
CA THR A 345 31.18 -6.66 -0.08
C THR A 345 29.80 -6.05 -0.40
N THR A 346 29.58 -4.80 -0.04
CA THR A 346 28.34 -4.08 -0.26
C THR A 346 28.22 -3.52 -1.67
N THR A 347 27.02 -3.02 -1.99
CA THR A 347 26.73 -2.35 -3.27
C THR A 347 26.16 -0.95 -3.05
N THR A 348 26.20 -0.14 -4.11
CA THR A 348 25.40 1.07 -4.20
C THR A 348 24.22 0.78 -5.13
N LEU A 349 23.00 1.05 -4.64
CA LEU A 349 21.76 0.91 -5.41
C LEU A 349 21.28 2.29 -5.82
N HIS A 350 20.83 2.41 -7.07
CA HIS A 350 20.10 3.56 -7.58
C HIS A 350 18.79 3.08 -8.18
N GLY A 351 17.70 3.73 -7.79
CA GLY A 351 16.37 3.44 -8.29
C GLY A 351 15.71 4.71 -8.84
N ARG A 352 14.93 4.56 -9.90
CA ARG A 352 14.03 5.57 -10.41
C ARG A 352 12.70 4.93 -10.75
N GLN A 353 11.62 5.67 -10.54
CA GLN A 353 10.29 5.29 -10.98
C GLN A 353 9.54 6.51 -11.50
N TYR A 354 8.80 6.30 -12.57
CA TYR A 354 7.82 7.25 -13.08
C TYR A 354 6.50 6.53 -13.29
N PHE A 355 5.43 7.10 -12.73
CA PHE A 355 4.07 6.63 -12.92
C PHE A 355 3.19 7.79 -13.34
N VAL A 356 2.39 7.58 -14.38
CA VAL A 356 1.39 8.54 -14.86
C VAL A 356 0.10 7.80 -15.11
N SER A 357 -1.02 8.32 -14.64
CA SER A 357 -2.33 7.76 -14.94
C SER A 357 -3.33 8.81 -15.34
N LEU A 358 -4.32 8.38 -16.13
CA LEU A 358 -5.50 9.16 -16.49
C LEU A 358 -6.71 8.23 -16.44
N ARG A 359 -7.75 8.63 -15.68
CA ARG A 359 -8.98 7.87 -15.52
C ARG A 359 -10.18 8.77 -15.67
N ASP A 360 -11.14 8.35 -16.46
CA ASP A 360 -12.41 9.03 -16.70
C ASP A 360 -13.58 8.20 -16.19
N GLN A 361 -14.49 8.82 -15.44
CA GLN A 361 -15.74 8.24 -14.98
C GLN A 361 -16.90 8.97 -15.65
N ILE A 362 -17.74 8.26 -16.38
CA ILE A 362 -18.82 8.77 -17.20
C ILE A 362 -20.16 8.19 -16.75
N TYR A 363 -21.07 9.05 -16.32
CA TYR A 363 -22.46 8.69 -16.03
C TYR A 363 -23.29 8.80 -17.32
N LEU A 364 -23.68 7.64 -17.88
CA LEU A 364 -24.42 7.58 -19.14
C LEU A 364 -25.92 7.85 -18.99
N GLY A 365 -26.41 8.10 -17.76
CA GLY A 365 -27.82 8.14 -17.42
C GLY A 365 -28.43 6.76 -17.14
N GLY A 366 -29.64 6.72 -16.56
CA GLY A 366 -30.30 5.47 -16.19
C GLY A 366 -29.54 4.61 -15.17
N GLY A 367 -28.67 5.24 -14.36
CA GLY A 367 -27.88 4.56 -13.32
C GLY A 367 -26.64 3.80 -13.83
N VAL A 368 -26.25 3.96 -15.09
CA VAL A 368 -25.04 3.34 -15.66
C VAL A 368 -23.83 4.24 -15.43
N LEU A 369 -22.81 3.75 -14.73
CA LEU A 369 -21.49 4.37 -14.63
C LEU A 369 -20.49 3.56 -15.47
N LEU A 370 -19.77 4.23 -16.33
CA LEU A 370 -18.62 3.70 -17.08
C LEU A 370 -17.33 4.34 -16.57
N GLU A 371 -16.33 3.53 -16.36
CA GLU A 371 -14.98 3.97 -16.02
C GLU A 371 -14.01 3.45 -17.07
N ALA A 372 -13.12 4.31 -17.55
CA ALA A 372 -12.04 3.93 -18.46
C ALA A 372 -10.77 4.67 -18.03
N GLY A 373 -9.62 4.01 -18.16
CA GLY A 373 -8.37 4.61 -17.76
C GLY A 373 -7.16 3.99 -18.42
N TYR A 374 -6.06 4.74 -18.37
CA TYR A 374 -4.75 4.31 -18.82
C TYR A 374 -3.68 4.75 -17.83
N ALA A 375 -2.71 3.87 -17.61
CA ALA A 375 -1.54 4.17 -16.79
C ALA A 375 -0.26 3.67 -17.47
N HIS A 376 0.82 4.42 -17.28
CA HIS A 376 2.18 4.03 -17.62
C HIS A 376 3.02 4.03 -16.34
N ASN A 377 3.75 2.95 -16.10
CA ASN A 377 4.66 2.77 -14.96
C ASN A 377 6.01 2.26 -15.46
N GLU A 378 7.09 2.93 -15.08
CA GLU A 378 8.46 2.59 -15.45
C GLU A 378 9.35 2.56 -14.23
N PHE A 379 10.15 1.50 -14.08
CA PHE A 379 11.16 1.33 -13.06
C PHE A 379 12.53 1.17 -13.68
N ASP A 380 13.51 1.89 -13.17
CA ASP A 380 14.94 1.72 -13.48
C ASP A 380 15.70 1.38 -12.20
N ASN A 381 16.42 0.27 -12.20
CA ASN A 381 17.22 -0.18 -11.07
C ASN A 381 18.65 -0.45 -11.50
N ARG A 382 19.61 0.13 -10.77
CA ARG A 382 21.03 -0.05 -11.00
C ARG A 382 21.73 -0.46 -9.72
N GLN A 383 22.53 -1.54 -9.80
CA GLN A 383 23.39 -2.03 -8.73
C GLN A 383 24.86 -1.91 -9.13
N THR A 384 25.68 -1.35 -8.24
CA THR A 384 27.11 -1.16 -8.50
C THR A 384 27.91 -1.65 -7.29
N PRO A 385 28.80 -2.64 -7.45
CA PRO A 385 29.73 -3.10 -6.40
C PRO A 385 30.73 -2.02 -5.99
N GLN A 386 31.34 -2.18 -4.82
CA GLN A 386 32.37 -1.26 -4.31
C GLN A 386 33.74 -1.39 -5.05
N GLY A 387 33.89 -2.41 -5.87
CA GLY A 387 35.10 -2.65 -6.67
C GLY A 387 34.97 -3.96 -7.47
N ASP A 388 36.08 -4.47 -7.98
CA ASP A 388 36.10 -5.64 -8.87
C ASP A 388 36.95 -6.81 -8.29
N ALA A 389 37.32 -6.76 -6.98
CA ALA A 389 38.03 -7.87 -6.34
C ALA A 389 37.12 -9.08 -6.24
N LEU A 390 37.67 -10.28 -6.44
CA LEU A 390 36.93 -11.53 -6.41
C LEU A 390 36.16 -11.66 -5.09
N TYR A 391 34.87 -11.96 -5.18
CA TYR A 391 33.97 -12.16 -4.02
C TYR A 391 34.23 -13.53 -3.41
N VAL A 392 34.31 -13.61 -2.10
CA VAL A 392 34.66 -14.86 -1.40
C VAL A 392 33.63 -15.14 -0.31
N PHE A 393 33.02 -16.32 -0.40
CA PHE A 393 32.22 -16.90 0.66
C PHE A 393 33.11 -17.72 1.60
N SER A 394 33.02 -17.48 2.90
CA SER A 394 33.70 -18.28 3.92
C SER A 394 32.74 -18.63 5.06
N PRO A 395 32.99 -19.67 5.84
CA PRO A 395 32.20 -20.01 7.02
C PRO A 395 32.19 -18.95 8.12
N THR A 396 33.04 -17.92 8.03
CA THR A 396 33.17 -16.84 9.01
C THR A 396 32.70 -15.47 8.49
N GLY A 397 32.26 -15.38 7.23
CA GLY A 397 31.78 -14.16 6.60
C GLY A 397 32.23 -14.02 5.15
N ARG A 398 31.97 -12.90 4.53
CA ARG A 398 32.28 -12.58 3.14
C ARG A 398 33.47 -11.62 3.04
N SER A 399 34.16 -11.64 1.88
CA SER A 399 35.22 -10.70 1.56
C SER A 399 35.33 -10.45 0.07
N GLY A 400 36.23 -9.54 -0.36
CA GLY A 400 36.28 -9.08 -1.74
C GLY A 400 35.20 -8.04 -2.04
N ASN A 401 34.77 -7.95 -3.29
CA ASN A 401 33.70 -7.05 -3.71
C ASN A 401 32.51 -7.87 -4.27
N TYR A 402 31.28 -7.39 -4.05
CA TYR A 402 30.11 -8.08 -4.56
C TYR A 402 30.24 -8.37 -6.05
N PHE A 403 29.88 -9.57 -6.46
CA PHE A 403 30.26 -10.09 -7.78
C PHE A 403 29.30 -9.65 -8.91
N VAL A 404 28.18 -8.94 -8.61
CA VAL A 404 27.19 -8.55 -9.61
C VAL A 404 27.11 -7.05 -9.76
N ARG A 405 27.30 -6.60 -10.99
CA ARG A 405 26.87 -5.28 -11.49
C ARG A 405 25.63 -5.50 -12.35
N SER A 406 24.57 -4.76 -12.10
CA SER A 406 23.35 -4.88 -12.90
C SER A 406 22.76 -3.53 -13.26
N ASN A 407 22.07 -3.50 -14.40
CA ASN A 407 21.24 -2.41 -14.84
C ASN A 407 19.95 -3.03 -15.40
N GLY A 408 18.81 -2.72 -14.78
CA GLY A 408 17.50 -3.28 -15.11
C GLY A 408 16.47 -2.18 -15.30
N SER A 409 15.54 -2.39 -16.23
CA SER A 409 14.39 -1.51 -16.46
C SER A 409 13.17 -2.36 -16.72
N SER A 410 12.04 -1.98 -16.13
CA SER A 410 10.75 -2.63 -16.37
C SER A 410 9.67 -1.60 -16.62
N THR A 411 8.71 -1.96 -17.48
CA THR A 411 7.61 -1.08 -17.89
C THR A 411 6.28 -1.81 -17.86
N ARG A 412 5.21 -1.07 -17.51
CA ARG A 412 3.82 -1.48 -17.62
C ARG A 412 3.01 -0.36 -18.26
N ASP A 413 2.33 -0.68 -19.33
CA ASP A 413 1.28 0.12 -19.94
C ASP A 413 -0.05 -0.59 -19.71
N GLU A 414 -0.91 -0.02 -18.85
CA GLU A 414 -2.17 -0.62 -18.43
C GLU A 414 -3.37 0.16 -18.94
N GLY A 415 -4.34 -0.53 -19.53
CA GLY A 415 -5.65 0.00 -19.88
C GLY A 415 -6.74 -0.69 -19.06
N ILE A 416 -7.66 0.07 -18.45
CA ILE A 416 -8.79 -0.46 -17.69
C ILE A 416 -10.13 0.04 -18.23
N VAL A 417 -11.16 -0.81 -18.18
CA VAL A 417 -12.54 -0.43 -18.45
C VAL A 417 -13.46 -1.15 -17.48
N ASN A 418 -14.31 -0.40 -16.76
CA ASN A 418 -15.29 -0.93 -15.82
C ASN A 418 -16.68 -0.35 -16.11
N ALA A 419 -17.71 -1.17 -15.99
CA ALA A 419 -19.10 -0.78 -16.12
C ALA A 419 -19.90 -1.22 -14.89
N PHE A 420 -20.62 -0.28 -14.31
CA PHE A 420 -21.52 -0.47 -13.18
C PHE A 420 -22.94 -0.28 -13.70
N LEU A 421 -23.75 -1.34 -13.59
CA LEU A 421 -25.11 -1.33 -14.05
C LEU A 421 -26.07 -0.87 -12.94
N PRO A 422 -27.23 -0.32 -13.31
CA PRO A 422 -28.24 0.09 -12.34
C PRO A 422 -28.75 -1.10 -11.53
N ASP A 423 -29.12 -0.83 -10.30
CA ASP A 423 -29.74 -1.84 -9.44
C ASP A 423 -31.04 -2.37 -10.06
N PHE A 424 -31.22 -3.67 -10.06
CA PHE A 424 -32.51 -4.27 -10.45
C PHE A 424 -33.03 -5.21 -9.37
N HIS A 425 -34.37 -5.39 -9.33
CA HIS A 425 -35.04 -6.13 -8.28
C HIS A 425 -35.59 -7.46 -8.80
N PHE A 426 -34.97 -8.56 -8.37
CA PHE A 426 -35.47 -9.92 -8.61
C PHE A 426 -35.07 -10.81 -7.44
N ALA A 427 -36.03 -11.27 -6.64
CA ALA A 427 -35.75 -12.03 -5.42
C ALA A 427 -34.70 -11.37 -4.49
N GLY A 428 -34.73 -10.04 -4.41
CA GLY A 428 -33.76 -9.20 -3.74
C GLY A 428 -33.36 -8.04 -4.64
N THR A 429 -32.24 -7.40 -4.32
CA THR A 429 -31.62 -6.34 -5.13
C THR A 429 -30.29 -6.83 -5.67
N HIS A 430 -30.10 -6.72 -6.97
CA HIS A 430 -28.89 -7.10 -7.68
C HIS A 430 -28.14 -5.86 -8.16
N GLN A 431 -26.83 -5.84 -8.01
CA GLN A 431 -25.95 -4.83 -8.54
C GLN A 431 -24.85 -5.51 -9.35
N ILE A 432 -24.95 -5.40 -10.67
CA ILE A 432 -23.98 -6.03 -11.57
C ILE A 432 -22.88 -5.03 -11.91
N ARG A 433 -21.63 -5.51 -11.87
CA ARG A 433 -20.47 -4.84 -12.42
C ARG A 433 -19.68 -5.80 -13.30
N THR A 434 -19.07 -5.25 -14.35
CA THR A 434 -18.22 -6.00 -15.28
C THR A 434 -17.13 -5.07 -15.81
N GLY A 435 -16.06 -5.63 -16.24
CA GLY A 435 -14.93 -4.85 -16.75
C GLY A 435 -13.79 -5.72 -17.20
N GLY A 436 -12.64 -5.09 -17.39
CA GLY A 436 -11.41 -5.78 -17.74
C GLY A 436 -10.23 -4.84 -17.75
N ASP A 437 -9.06 -5.45 -17.79
CA ASP A 437 -7.78 -4.79 -17.90
C ASP A 437 -6.92 -5.45 -19.00
N ALA A 438 -6.04 -4.66 -19.58
CA ALA A 438 -5.03 -5.14 -20.52
C ALA A 438 -3.71 -4.42 -20.26
N ASP A 439 -2.64 -5.22 -20.14
CA ASP A 439 -1.31 -4.74 -19.84
C ASP A 439 -0.34 -5.11 -20.97
N HIS A 440 0.53 -4.17 -21.34
CA HIS A 440 1.74 -4.44 -22.09
C HIS A 440 2.94 -4.25 -21.19
N LEU A 441 3.73 -5.31 -21.03
CA LEU A 441 4.83 -5.40 -20.09
C LEU A 441 6.17 -5.55 -20.79
N GLY A 442 7.22 -5.02 -20.19
CA GLY A 442 8.58 -5.20 -20.64
C GLY A 442 9.56 -5.30 -19.48
N TYR A 443 10.55 -6.16 -19.60
CA TYR A 443 11.69 -6.23 -18.70
C TYR A 443 12.98 -6.33 -19.51
N SER A 444 13.89 -5.38 -19.28
CA SER A 444 15.22 -5.35 -19.87
C SER A 444 16.29 -5.43 -18.79
N ALA A 445 17.34 -6.22 -18.98
CA ALA A 445 18.43 -6.31 -18.04
C ALA A 445 19.79 -6.51 -18.70
N ASP A 446 20.82 -5.98 -18.04
CA ASP A 446 22.24 -6.20 -18.32
C ASP A 446 22.92 -6.59 -17.02
N PHE A 447 23.38 -7.85 -16.94
CA PHE A 447 24.12 -8.37 -15.81
C PHE A 447 25.58 -8.60 -16.20
N GLN A 448 26.49 -8.09 -15.36
CA GLN A 448 27.92 -8.27 -15.48
C GLN A 448 28.46 -8.84 -14.17
N ARG A 449 28.81 -10.13 -14.18
CA ARG A 449 29.28 -10.84 -13.01
C ARG A 449 30.77 -11.16 -13.12
N THR A 450 31.55 -10.85 -12.06
CA THR A 450 32.97 -11.16 -11.98
C THR A 450 33.25 -12.58 -11.49
N GLY A 451 32.28 -13.20 -10.84
CA GLY A 451 32.42 -14.52 -10.22
C GLY A 451 32.74 -14.51 -8.72
N TYR A 452 32.78 -15.68 -8.12
CA TYR A 452 33.05 -15.83 -6.70
C TYR A 452 33.78 -17.15 -6.37
N GLU A 453 34.37 -17.20 -5.18
CA GLU A 453 34.98 -18.40 -4.60
C GLU A 453 34.30 -18.80 -3.30
N VAL A 454 34.27 -20.09 -3.03
CA VAL A 454 33.88 -20.67 -1.76
C VAL A 454 35.10 -21.25 -1.11
N ILE A 455 35.46 -20.79 0.08
CA ILE A 455 36.59 -21.29 0.86
C ILE A 455 36.13 -22.05 2.10
N GLY A 456 36.81 -23.14 2.41
CA GLY A 456 36.54 -23.90 3.62
C GLY A 456 37.18 -23.33 4.87
N LEU A 457 36.89 -23.96 6.03
CA LEU A 457 37.42 -23.59 7.36
C LEU A 457 38.94 -23.53 7.44
N ALA A 458 39.65 -24.36 6.68
CA ALA A 458 41.10 -24.37 6.61
C ALA A 458 41.68 -23.36 5.58
N GLY A 459 40.84 -22.53 4.96
CA GLY A 459 41.23 -21.54 3.96
C GLY A 459 41.48 -22.15 2.57
N GLN A 460 41.15 -23.42 2.35
CA GLN A 460 41.24 -24.04 1.02
C GLN A 460 40.08 -23.61 0.12
N VAL A 461 40.33 -23.36 -1.16
CA VAL A 461 39.29 -23.14 -2.15
C VAL A 461 38.52 -24.44 -2.40
N LEU A 462 37.24 -24.46 -2.17
CA LEU A 462 36.33 -25.57 -2.37
C LEU A 462 35.70 -25.54 -3.77
N SER A 463 35.32 -24.34 -4.21
CA SER A 463 34.82 -24.11 -5.58
C SER A 463 35.09 -22.69 -6.02
N THR A 464 35.13 -22.48 -7.35
CA THR A 464 35.20 -21.20 -8.03
C THR A 464 34.11 -21.15 -9.06
N THR A 465 33.25 -20.14 -9.02
CA THR A 465 32.18 -19.93 -10.01
C THR A 465 32.53 -18.70 -10.87
N LEU A 466 32.56 -18.88 -12.16
CA LEU A 466 32.70 -17.84 -13.16
C LEU A 466 31.48 -17.79 -14.06
N PHE A 467 31.27 -16.68 -14.75
CA PHE A 467 30.11 -16.46 -15.58
C PHE A 467 30.52 -16.31 -17.06
N GLN A 468 29.82 -17.01 -17.95
CA GLN A 468 29.97 -16.83 -19.40
C GLN A 468 29.30 -15.49 -19.78
N PRO A 469 29.96 -14.67 -20.62
CA PRO A 469 29.36 -13.43 -21.10
C PRO A 469 28.01 -13.68 -21.79
N ALA A 470 27.01 -12.85 -21.49
CA ALA A 470 25.76 -12.77 -22.23
C ALA A 470 25.51 -11.33 -22.69
N ALA A 471 24.71 -11.14 -23.72
CA ALA A 471 24.28 -9.83 -24.15
C ALA A 471 23.12 -9.34 -23.24
N PRO A 472 22.91 -8.01 -23.13
CA PRO A 472 21.68 -7.49 -22.54
C PRO A 472 20.46 -8.10 -23.23
N PHE A 473 19.42 -8.36 -22.45
CA PHE A 473 18.22 -9.03 -22.94
C PHE A 473 16.94 -8.23 -22.65
N HIS A 474 15.88 -8.60 -23.35
CA HIS A 474 14.54 -8.04 -23.18
C HIS A 474 13.48 -9.15 -23.19
N VAL A 475 12.59 -9.11 -22.21
CA VAL A 475 11.45 -10.03 -22.07
C VAL A 475 10.17 -9.21 -22.17
N PRO A 476 9.44 -9.26 -23.29
CA PRO A 476 8.13 -8.63 -23.42
C PRO A 476 7.02 -9.58 -22.99
N ASP A 477 5.91 -9.02 -22.50
CA ASP A 477 4.68 -9.75 -22.27
C ASP A 477 3.44 -8.91 -22.58
N THR A 478 2.29 -9.57 -22.65
CA THR A 478 0.97 -8.94 -22.75
C THR A 478 -0.03 -9.78 -21.99
N GLU A 479 -0.68 -9.16 -21.03
CA GLU A 479 -1.74 -9.75 -20.22
C GLU A 479 -3.09 -9.12 -20.59
N ALA A 480 -4.16 -9.86 -20.49
CA ALA A 480 -5.52 -9.34 -20.62
C ALA A 480 -6.46 -10.09 -19.69
N ALA A 481 -7.44 -9.38 -19.15
CA ALA A 481 -8.41 -9.99 -18.28
C ALA A 481 -9.79 -9.35 -18.44
N TRP A 482 -10.82 -10.12 -18.13
CA TRP A 482 -12.18 -9.61 -17.96
C TRP A 482 -12.85 -10.23 -16.74
N TYR A 483 -13.83 -9.54 -16.19
CA TYR A 483 -14.58 -10.02 -15.04
C TYR A 483 -16.05 -9.64 -15.11
N ALA A 484 -16.86 -10.39 -14.37
CA ALA A 484 -18.25 -10.05 -14.08
C ALA A 484 -18.58 -10.44 -12.64
N GLN A 485 -19.31 -9.58 -11.93
CA GLN A 485 -19.75 -9.80 -10.55
C GLN A 485 -21.18 -9.34 -10.37
N ASP A 486 -21.96 -10.10 -9.57
CA ASP A 486 -23.24 -9.70 -9.04
C ASP A 486 -23.15 -9.58 -7.51
N SER A 487 -23.51 -8.41 -6.99
CA SER A 487 -23.70 -8.17 -5.55
C SER A 487 -25.18 -8.26 -5.24
N TRP A 488 -25.62 -9.45 -4.78
CA TRP A 488 -27.00 -9.79 -4.53
C TRP A 488 -27.39 -9.59 -3.06
N ARG A 489 -28.15 -8.56 -2.79
CA ARG A 489 -28.76 -8.31 -1.47
C ARG A 489 -30.08 -9.05 -1.38
N LEU A 490 -30.04 -10.28 -0.82
CA LEU A 490 -31.22 -11.11 -0.65
C LEU A 490 -32.21 -10.52 0.34
N THR A 491 -31.68 -10.00 1.46
CA THR A 491 -32.45 -9.33 2.51
C THR A 491 -31.64 -8.17 3.08
N LYS A 492 -32.20 -7.36 3.97
CA LYS A 492 -31.44 -6.32 4.70
C LYS A 492 -30.31 -6.87 5.56
N GLN A 493 -30.29 -8.18 5.80
CA GLN A 493 -29.36 -8.86 6.72
C GLN A 493 -28.43 -9.85 6.00
N LEU A 494 -28.65 -10.13 4.72
CA LEU A 494 -27.90 -11.12 3.96
C LEU A 494 -27.56 -10.60 2.58
N GLN A 495 -26.28 -10.50 2.31
CA GLN A 495 -25.71 -10.19 0.99
C GLN A 495 -24.81 -11.34 0.53
N VAL A 496 -24.86 -11.62 -0.74
CA VAL A 496 -24.00 -12.58 -1.45
C VAL A 496 -23.37 -11.88 -2.63
N ASP A 497 -22.06 -11.94 -2.75
CA ASP A 497 -21.35 -11.51 -3.94
C ASP A 497 -20.85 -12.77 -4.66
N ALA A 498 -21.14 -12.87 -5.93
CA ALA A 498 -20.69 -13.96 -6.80
C ALA A 498 -20.11 -13.38 -8.09
N GLY A 499 -18.98 -13.89 -8.52
CA GLY A 499 -18.36 -13.38 -9.73
C GLY A 499 -17.32 -14.34 -10.28
N ILE A 500 -16.83 -13.98 -11.45
CA ILE A 500 -15.84 -14.75 -12.18
C ILE A 500 -14.90 -13.78 -12.90
N ARG A 501 -13.64 -14.17 -12.99
CA ARG A 501 -12.62 -13.49 -13.79
C ARG A 501 -11.92 -14.50 -14.68
N GLU A 502 -11.51 -14.09 -15.86
CA GLU A 502 -10.59 -14.82 -16.73
C GLU A 502 -9.34 -13.95 -16.95
N ASP A 503 -8.18 -14.50 -16.66
CA ASP A 503 -6.88 -13.91 -16.93
C ASP A 503 -6.20 -14.67 -18.05
N TRP A 504 -5.66 -13.97 -19.03
CA TRP A 504 -4.86 -14.49 -20.14
C TRP A 504 -3.46 -13.85 -20.13
N ASP A 505 -2.45 -14.70 -20.33
CA ASP A 505 -1.05 -14.33 -20.35
C ASP A 505 -0.39 -14.87 -21.64
N ARG A 506 0.29 -13.98 -22.36
CA ARG A 506 0.91 -14.30 -23.64
C ARG A 506 2.23 -15.05 -23.48
N ALA A 507 3.06 -14.70 -22.49
CA ALA A 507 4.41 -15.24 -22.35
C ALA A 507 4.38 -16.75 -22.07
N ILE A 508 3.39 -17.23 -21.34
CA ILE A 508 3.19 -18.65 -21.03
C ILE A 508 2.05 -19.30 -21.82
N HIS A 509 1.31 -18.54 -22.63
CA HIS A 509 0.18 -18.99 -23.45
C HIS A 509 -0.94 -19.69 -22.64
N ASP A 510 -1.25 -19.18 -21.45
CA ASP A 510 -2.27 -19.74 -20.57
C ASP A 510 -3.47 -18.78 -20.40
N ALA A 511 -4.64 -19.37 -20.12
CA ALA A 511 -5.87 -18.66 -19.79
C ALA A 511 -6.54 -19.34 -18.60
N ALA A 512 -6.76 -18.58 -17.54
CA ALA A 512 -7.13 -19.11 -16.25
C ALA A 512 -8.41 -18.46 -15.70
N TRP A 513 -9.31 -19.29 -15.14
CA TRP A 513 -10.59 -18.88 -14.57
C TRP A 513 -10.55 -18.78 -13.06
N SER A 514 -11.00 -17.64 -12.55
CA SER A 514 -10.98 -17.26 -11.13
C SER A 514 -12.41 -17.05 -10.60
N PRO A 515 -13.14 -18.10 -10.19
CA PRO A 515 -14.44 -17.95 -9.55
C PRO A 515 -14.32 -17.43 -8.12
N HIS A 516 -15.25 -16.53 -7.76
CA HIS A 516 -15.34 -15.89 -6.44
C HIS A 516 -16.76 -16.01 -5.90
N VAL A 517 -16.90 -16.34 -4.62
CA VAL A 517 -18.17 -16.26 -3.90
C VAL A 517 -17.93 -15.83 -2.46
N SER A 518 -18.67 -14.84 -2.00
CA SER A 518 -18.59 -14.36 -0.63
C SER A 518 -19.98 -13.99 -0.11
N LEU A 519 -20.15 -14.06 1.20
CA LEU A 519 -21.39 -13.71 1.87
C LEU A 519 -21.13 -12.83 3.09
N SER A 520 -22.08 -11.98 3.40
CA SER A 520 -22.16 -11.22 4.64
C SER A 520 -23.54 -11.39 5.25
N TRP A 521 -23.59 -11.77 6.52
CA TRP A 521 -24.80 -12.04 7.27
C TRP A 521 -24.79 -11.34 8.63
N ALA A 522 -25.87 -10.60 8.92
CA ALA A 522 -26.14 -10.00 10.21
C ALA A 522 -27.08 -10.87 11.02
N PRO A 523 -26.57 -11.77 11.88
CA PRO A 523 -27.41 -12.60 12.72
C PRO A 523 -28.22 -11.75 13.69
N LEU A 524 -29.43 -12.23 14.02
CA LEU A 524 -30.33 -11.59 15.00
C LEU A 524 -30.87 -10.21 14.59
N GLY A 525 -30.73 -9.80 13.33
CA GLY A 525 -31.17 -8.48 12.86
C GLY A 525 -30.43 -7.29 13.47
N SER A 526 -29.30 -7.54 14.11
CA SER A 526 -28.47 -6.53 14.77
C SER A 526 -27.44 -5.95 13.78
N SER A 527 -27.31 -4.61 13.74
CA SER A 527 -26.21 -3.94 13.04
C SER A 527 -24.86 -4.06 13.78
N ARG A 528 -24.82 -4.73 14.92
CA ARG A 528 -23.63 -4.85 15.78
C ARG A 528 -22.81 -6.11 15.54
N THR A 529 -23.35 -7.10 14.82
CA THR A 529 -22.66 -8.36 14.57
C THR A 529 -22.75 -8.69 13.09
N ARG A 530 -21.61 -8.96 12.50
CA ARG A 530 -21.48 -9.44 11.11
C ARG A 530 -20.74 -10.77 11.13
N VAL A 531 -21.24 -11.75 10.41
CA VAL A 531 -20.54 -12.97 10.04
C VAL A 531 -20.33 -12.94 8.54
N SER A 532 -19.10 -13.00 8.09
CA SER A 532 -18.80 -13.00 6.66
C SER A 532 -17.84 -14.12 6.32
N GLY A 533 -17.98 -14.70 5.14
CA GLY A 533 -17.13 -15.80 4.68
C GLY A 533 -17.23 -16.01 3.19
N GLY A 534 -16.29 -16.78 2.63
CA GLY A 534 -16.31 -17.04 1.21
C GLY A 534 -15.13 -17.87 0.72
N TYR A 535 -15.16 -18.05 -0.59
CA TYR A 535 -14.15 -18.76 -1.37
C TYR A 535 -13.76 -17.94 -2.59
N ALA A 536 -12.46 -17.91 -2.90
CA ALA A 536 -11.93 -17.37 -4.14
C ALA A 536 -10.83 -18.29 -4.67
N LEU A 537 -10.88 -18.58 -5.95
CA LEU A 537 -9.72 -19.06 -6.71
C LEU A 537 -9.10 -17.85 -7.38
N THR A 538 -7.79 -17.67 -7.24
CA THR A 538 -7.06 -16.49 -7.71
C THR A 538 -5.77 -16.92 -8.37
N HIS A 539 -5.29 -16.14 -9.34
CA HIS A 539 -4.06 -16.41 -10.07
C HIS A 539 -3.05 -15.28 -9.82
N ASP A 540 -1.75 -15.63 -9.83
CA ASP A 540 -0.65 -14.66 -9.76
C ASP A 540 -0.24 -14.22 -11.16
N ALA A 541 0.26 -12.98 -11.28
CA ALA A 541 0.96 -12.52 -12.47
C ALA A 541 2.30 -13.23 -12.63
N VAL A 542 2.81 -13.23 -13.86
CA VAL A 542 4.14 -13.76 -14.18
C VAL A 542 5.18 -12.66 -13.90
N ALA A 543 6.11 -12.91 -12.98
CA ALA A 543 7.27 -12.04 -12.79
C ALA A 543 8.27 -12.24 -13.94
N LEU A 544 8.48 -11.24 -14.80
CA LEU A 544 9.26 -11.38 -16.04
C LEU A 544 10.72 -11.75 -15.81
N GLN A 545 11.27 -11.42 -14.63
CA GLN A 545 12.61 -11.82 -14.23
C GLN A 545 12.79 -13.35 -14.23
N VAL A 546 11.75 -14.12 -13.90
CA VAL A 546 11.78 -15.59 -13.91
C VAL A 546 11.99 -16.11 -15.33
N LEU A 547 11.34 -15.48 -16.31
CA LEU A 547 11.48 -15.82 -17.74
C LEU A 547 12.79 -15.30 -18.33
N GLY A 548 13.44 -14.34 -17.70
CA GLY A 548 14.72 -13.74 -18.13
C GLY A 548 15.95 -14.58 -17.80
N LEU A 549 15.89 -15.47 -16.78
CA LEU A 549 17.05 -16.26 -16.34
C LEU A 549 17.72 -17.10 -17.44
N PRO A 550 16.99 -17.72 -18.39
CA PRO A 550 17.62 -18.44 -19.53
C PRO A 550 18.38 -17.55 -20.50
N LEU A 551 18.12 -16.24 -20.48
CA LEU A 551 18.77 -15.26 -21.36
C LEU A 551 19.99 -14.61 -20.70
N ASP A 552 20.18 -14.83 -19.41
CA ASP A 552 21.26 -14.27 -18.60
C ASP A 552 22.55 -15.09 -18.71
N GLN A 553 23.60 -14.66 -18.05
CA GLN A 553 24.92 -15.29 -18.00
C GLN A 553 24.83 -16.70 -17.40
N THR A 554 25.43 -17.69 -18.10
CA THR A 554 25.53 -19.06 -17.56
C THR A 554 26.69 -19.15 -16.58
N ALA A 555 26.43 -19.61 -15.36
CA ALA A 555 27.45 -19.90 -14.37
C ALA A 555 28.22 -21.18 -14.75
N VAL A 556 29.53 -21.18 -14.51
CA VAL A 556 30.41 -22.35 -14.63
C VAL A 556 31.15 -22.51 -13.32
N THR A 557 30.81 -23.54 -12.57
CA THR A 557 31.43 -23.83 -11.27
C THR A 557 32.51 -24.91 -11.41
N THR A 558 33.71 -24.59 -10.96
CA THR A 558 34.83 -25.52 -10.91
C THR A 558 35.01 -26.01 -9.47
N ALA A 559 34.84 -27.30 -9.23
CA ALA A 559 35.08 -27.97 -7.96
C ALA A 559 35.92 -29.22 -8.20
N ASN A 560 36.92 -29.50 -7.37
CA ASN A 560 37.83 -30.64 -7.53
C ASN A 560 38.45 -30.78 -8.93
N GLY A 561 38.68 -29.66 -9.60
CA GLY A 561 39.22 -29.63 -11.00
C GLY A 561 38.22 -29.95 -12.11
N VAL A 562 36.96 -30.16 -11.80
CA VAL A 562 35.87 -30.39 -12.74
C VAL A 562 35.06 -29.11 -12.91
N ALA A 563 34.93 -28.59 -14.14
CA ALA A 563 34.14 -27.45 -14.49
C ALA A 563 32.73 -27.89 -14.97
N THR A 564 31.69 -27.42 -14.32
CA THR A 564 30.30 -27.79 -14.63
C THR A 564 29.47 -26.53 -14.90
N PRO A 565 28.81 -26.39 -16.07
CA PRO A 565 27.92 -25.31 -16.37
C PRO A 565 26.56 -25.50 -15.66
N THR A 566 25.87 -24.38 -15.39
CA THR A 566 24.52 -24.35 -14.80
C THR A 566 23.61 -23.55 -15.71
N PRO A 567 23.10 -24.11 -16.80
CA PRO A 567 22.13 -23.47 -17.68
C PRO A 567 20.73 -23.45 -17.05
N PHE A 568 19.93 -22.46 -17.45
CA PHE A 568 18.51 -22.34 -17.16
C PHE A 568 17.70 -22.46 -18.45
N ARG A 569 16.51 -23.07 -18.38
CA ARG A 569 15.58 -23.16 -19.50
C ARG A 569 14.13 -23.06 -19.01
N ILE A 570 13.23 -22.68 -19.94
CA ILE A 570 11.79 -22.66 -19.68
C ILE A 570 11.22 -24.02 -20.04
N GLY A 571 10.40 -24.58 -19.16
CA GLY A 571 9.68 -25.83 -19.40
C GLY A 571 8.65 -25.70 -20.54
N PRO A 572 8.24 -26.81 -21.15
CA PRO A 572 7.41 -26.80 -22.36
C PRO A 572 5.94 -26.40 -22.14
N SER A 573 5.46 -26.46 -20.90
CA SER A 573 4.08 -26.18 -20.55
C SER A 573 4.04 -25.50 -19.19
N LEU A 574 3.79 -24.22 -19.15
CA LEU A 574 3.60 -23.45 -17.93
C LEU A 574 2.13 -23.07 -17.80
N GLU A 575 1.62 -23.03 -16.56
CA GLU A 575 0.28 -22.57 -16.21
C GLU A 575 0.41 -21.40 -15.24
N LEU A 576 -0.58 -20.51 -15.20
CA LEU A 576 -0.62 -19.42 -14.23
C LEU A 576 -0.64 -19.98 -12.81
N PRO A 577 0.27 -19.53 -11.93
CA PRO A 577 0.23 -19.92 -10.52
C PRO A 577 -1.10 -19.54 -9.88
N ARG A 578 -1.65 -20.42 -9.06
CA ARG A 578 -2.97 -20.19 -8.46
C ARG A 578 -3.02 -20.50 -6.97
N ALA A 579 -3.99 -19.88 -6.28
CA ALA A 579 -4.32 -20.25 -4.91
C ALA A 579 -5.82 -20.33 -4.67
N SER A 580 -6.24 -21.36 -3.94
CA SER A 580 -7.59 -21.43 -3.39
C SER A 580 -7.62 -20.81 -2.00
N ASN A 581 -8.50 -19.82 -1.81
CA ASN A 581 -8.63 -19.04 -0.60
C ASN A 581 -10.00 -19.29 0.06
N TRP A 582 -9.99 -19.63 1.35
CA TRP A 582 -11.17 -19.76 2.19
C TRP A 582 -11.05 -18.83 3.38
N SER A 583 -12.07 -18.05 3.67
CA SER A 583 -12.04 -17.18 4.84
C SER A 583 -13.39 -17.12 5.54
N LEU A 584 -13.34 -16.94 6.86
CA LEU A 584 -14.47 -16.75 7.73
C LEU A 584 -14.13 -15.68 8.76
N ASN A 585 -14.98 -14.68 8.94
CA ASN A 585 -14.79 -13.60 9.89
C ASN A 585 -16.06 -13.37 10.70
N VAL A 586 -15.87 -13.00 11.95
CA VAL A 586 -16.93 -12.54 12.86
C VAL A 586 -16.49 -11.21 13.43
N ASP A 587 -17.26 -10.16 13.15
CA ASP A 587 -17.04 -8.82 13.69
C ASP A 587 -18.17 -8.49 14.65
N HIS A 588 -17.80 -7.96 15.82
CA HIS A 588 -18.79 -7.56 16.84
C HIS A 588 -18.47 -6.20 17.43
N GLN A 589 -19.46 -5.33 17.45
CA GLN A 589 -19.37 -4.01 18.05
C GLN A 589 -20.00 -4.04 19.45
N PHE A 590 -19.16 -4.07 20.49
CA PHE A 590 -19.61 -4.05 21.90
C PHE A 590 -20.19 -2.70 22.31
N SER A 591 -19.61 -1.62 21.77
CA SER A 591 -20.09 -0.24 21.94
C SER A 591 -19.76 0.56 20.69
N GLU A 592 -20.25 1.80 20.58
CA GLU A 592 -19.92 2.70 19.45
C GLU A 592 -18.41 2.89 19.22
N ARG A 593 -17.60 2.61 20.24
CA ARG A 593 -16.15 2.83 20.24
C ARG A 593 -15.30 1.58 20.38
N LEU A 594 -15.90 0.42 20.69
CA LEU A 594 -15.18 -0.82 20.95
C LEU A 594 -15.66 -1.90 19.97
N THR A 595 -14.76 -2.37 19.13
CA THR A 595 -15.00 -3.46 18.18
C THR A 595 -14.03 -4.60 18.43
N ALA A 596 -14.47 -5.82 18.18
CA ALA A 596 -13.61 -6.99 18.12
C ALA A 596 -13.91 -7.79 16.86
N SER A 597 -12.87 -8.37 16.29
CA SER A 597 -12.91 -9.22 15.10
C SER A 597 -12.20 -10.53 15.38
N ALA A 598 -12.77 -11.63 14.90
CA ALA A 598 -12.13 -12.94 14.88
C ALA A 598 -12.19 -13.51 13.47
N GLY A 599 -11.06 -13.98 12.95
CA GLY A 599 -10.94 -14.43 11.57
C GLY A 599 -10.21 -15.76 11.44
N TYR A 600 -10.57 -16.52 10.41
CA TYR A 600 -9.82 -17.68 9.92
C TYR A 600 -9.62 -17.54 8.43
N LEU A 601 -8.38 -17.71 7.98
CA LEU A 601 -7.98 -17.70 6.57
C LEU A 601 -7.19 -18.97 6.26
N ARG A 602 -7.55 -19.64 5.17
CA ARG A 602 -6.82 -20.76 4.61
C ARG A 602 -6.52 -20.50 3.15
N ARG A 603 -5.24 -20.55 2.77
CA ARG A 603 -4.76 -20.42 1.41
C ARG A 603 -3.98 -21.69 1.02
N ARG A 604 -4.25 -22.20 -0.17
CA ARG A 604 -3.56 -23.34 -0.77
C ARG A 604 -3.09 -22.94 -2.16
N GLY A 605 -1.79 -22.68 -2.30
CA GLY A 605 -1.11 -22.37 -3.55
C GLY A 605 -0.74 -23.65 -4.28
N SER A 606 -0.97 -23.67 -5.57
CA SER A 606 -0.55 -24.72 -6.51
C SER A 606 -0.05 -24.11 -7.81
N ASP A 607 0.64 -24.92 -8.57
CA ASP A 607 1.15 -24.56 -9.91
C ASP A 607 2.10 -23.36 -9.90
N GLY A 608 2.69 -23.06 -8.73
CA GLY A 608 3.65 -21.97 -8.57
C GLY A 608 4.95 -22.24 -9.34
N PHE A 609 5.58 -21.17 -9.83
CA PHE A 609 6.82 -21.24 -10.57
C PHE A 609 7.99 -21.62 -9.66
N THR A 610 8.83 -22.50 -10.19
CA THR A 610 10.10 -22.87 -9.57
C THR A 610 11.01 -23.52 -10.57
N TYR A 611 12.32 -23.34 -10.39
CA TYR A 611 13.33 -24.06 -11.13
C TYR A 611 13.67 -25.39 -10.46
N ILE A 612 13.69 -26.48 -11.19
CA ILE A 612 14.16 -27.79 -10.74
C ILE A 612 15.45 -28.16 -11.46
N ASN A 613 16.36 -28.83 -10.75
CA ASN A 613 17.51 -29.45 -11.40
C ASN A 613 17.06 -30.73 -12.12
N ALA A 614 16.98 -30.68 -13.44
CA ALA A 614 16.54 -31.83 -14.25
C ALA A 614 17.50 -33.02 -14.19
N LEU A 615 18.79 -32.81 -13.86
CA LEU A 615 19.77 -33.90 -13.70
C LEU A 615 19.64 -34.60 -12.36
N ASP A 616 19.25 -33.87 -11.31
CA ASP A 616 18.99 -34.42 -9.97
C ASP A 616 17.87 -33.63 -9.26
N PRO A 617 16.62 -34.00 -9.50
CA PRO A 617 15.48 -33.35 -8.86
C PRO A 617 15.44 -33.45 -7.33
N ASN A 618 16.26 -34.30 -6.72
CA ASN A 618 16.34 -34.45 -5.29
C ASN A 618 17.64 -33.87 -4.69
N ALA A 619 18.41 -33.12 -5.50
CA ALA A 619 19.58 -32.41 -5.00
C ALA A 619 19.20 -31.53 -3.81
N PRO A 620 19.94 -31.54 -2.71
CA PRO A 620 19.64 -30.67 -1.58
C PRO A 620 19.85 -29.22 -1.99
N PRO A 621 18.99 -28.29 -1.52
CA PRO A 621 19.13 -26.89 -1.83
C PRO A 621 20.42 -26.30 -1.24
N SER A 622 20.91 -25.23 -1.86
CA SER A 622 22.10 -24.50 -1.44
C SER A 622 21.72 -23.04 -1.14
N GLU A 623 22.33 -22.44 -0.13
CA GLU A 623 22.24 -21.00 0.15
C GLU A 623 23.29 -20.17 -0.61
N LEU A 624 24.06 -20.78 -1.51
CA LEU A 624 24.95 -20.02 -2.39
C LEU A 624 24.18 -19.43 -3.56
N PRO A 625 24.59 -18.24 -4.03
CA PRO A 625 24.03 -17.65 -5.22
C PRO A 625 24.18 -18.61 -6.42
N ILE A 626 23.13 -18.74 -7.20
CA ILE A 626 22.99 -19.63 -8.35
C ILE A 626 23.20 -21.11 -7.97
N PRO A 627 22.14 -21.91 -8.02
CA PRO A 627 22.15 -23.32 -7.68
C PRO A 627 23.21 -24.08 -8.47
N GLY A 628 23.83 -25.05 -7.83
CA GLY A 628 24.78 -25.93 -8.51
C GLY A 628 26.24 -25.63 -8.24
N SER A 629 26.55 -24.90 -7.18
CA SER A 629 27.92 -24.66 -6.74
C SER A 629 28.73 -25.95 -6.51
N VAL A 630 28.10 -27.12 -6.38
CA VAL A 630 28.75 -28.43 -6.26
C VAL A 630 28.07 -29.44 -7.18
N GLY A 631 28.62 -29.62 -8.36
CA GLY A 631 28.15 -30.64 -9.31
C GLY A 631 27.42 -30.11 -10.53
N GLY A 632 27.11 -28.81 -10.61
CA GLY A 632 26.37 -28.22 -11.71
C GLY A 632 24.89 -28.65 -11.71
N GLY A 633 24.15 -28.20 -12.70
CA GLY A 633 22.73 -28.53 -12.85
C GLY A 633 22.22 -28.09 -14.21
N ASP A 634 21.16 -28.70 -14.67
CA ASP A 634 20.35 -28.22 -15.80
C ASP A 634 18.99 -27.83 -15.24
N TYR A 635 18.75 -26.52 -15.08
CA TYR A 635 17.58 -26.01 -14.37
C TYR A 635 16.45 -25.71 -15.34
N GLU A 636 15.29 -26.31 -15.07
CA GLU A 636 14.08 -26.14 -15.87
C GLU A 636 12.99 -25.45 -15.01
N LEU A 637 12.40 -24.37 -15.55
CA LEU A 637 11.25 -23.70 -14.96
C LEU A 637 10.01 -24.60 -15.08
N THR A 638 9.35 -24.82 -13.98
CA THR A 638 8.17 -25.69 -13.86
C THR A 638 7.10 -25.09 -12.96
N ASN A 639 5.91 -25.70 -12.92
CA ASN A 639 4.79 -25.39 -12.02
C ASN A 639 4.73 -26.31 -10.79
N LEU A 640 5.86 -26.73 -10.24
CA LEU A 640 5.87 -27.70 -9.13
C LEU A 640 5.81 -27.07 -7.73
N ARG A 641 5.87 -25.76 -7.61
CA ARG A 641 5.79 -25.07 -6.32
C ARG A 641 4.38 -25.16 -5.73
N ARG A 642 4.32 -25.42 -4.43
CA ARG A 642 3.12 -25.47 -3.62
C ARG A 642 3.32 -24.69 -2.33
N ASP A 643 2.31 -23.91 -1.93
CA ASP A 643 2.32 -23.10 -0.72
C ASP A 643 1.07 -23.39 0.11
N ASP A 644 1.25 -23.61 1.40
CA ASP A 644 0.14 -23.76 2.34
C ASP A 644 0.21 -22.71 3.45
N TYR A 645 -0.89 -22.00 3.64
CA TYR A 645 -1.07 -21.04 4.72
C TYR A 645 -2.37 -21.26 5.45
N ASP A 646 -2.30 -21.26 6.79
CA ASP A 646 -3.44 -21.25 7.68
C ASP A 646 -3.23 -20.15 8.75
N GLN A 647 -4.27 -19.33 8.98
CA GLN A 647 -4.27 -18.25 9.97
C GLN A 647 -5.53 -18.27 10.80
N ALA A 648 -5.40 -18.11 12.10
CA ALA A 648 -6.46 -17.70 13.00
C ALA A 648 -6.04 -16.39 13.67
N SER A 649 -6.94 -15.39 13.68
CA SER A 649 -6.65 -14.07 14.23
C SER A 649 -7.78 -13.59 15.14
N VAL A 650 -7.42 -12.82 16.15
CA VAL A 650 -8.36 -12.07 17.00
C VAL A 650 -7.80 -10.68 17.17
N SER A 651 -8.61 -9.66 16.96
CA SER A 651 -8.24 -8.27 17.16
C SER A 651 -9.31 -7.52 17.95
N ILE A 652 -8.85 -6.56 18.74
CA ILE A 652 -9.72 -5.63 19.48
C ILE A 652 -9.21 -4.23 19.21
N ARG A 653 -10.10 -3.33 18.81
CA ARG A 653 -9.81 -1.93 18.54
C ARG A 653 -10.77 -1.05 19.33
N GLN A 654 -10.25 -0.03 19.99
CA GLN A 654 -11.04 0.96 20.71
C GLN A 654 -10.63 2.37 20.32
N ARG A 655 -11.58 3.13 19.82
CA ARG A 655 -11.46 4.59 19.65
C ARG A 655 -11.88 5.28 20.95
N LEU A 656 -11.11 6.28 21.38
CA LEU A 656 -11.40 7.08 22.56
C LEU A 656 -12.08 8.39 22.15
N SER A 657 -11.46 9.53 22.32
CA SER A 657 -11.96 10.83 21.89
C SER A 657 -10.98 11.49 20.90
N GLY A 658 -11.46 12.09 19.83
CA GLY A 658 -10.62 12.68 18.80
C GLY A 658 -9.77 11.60 18.10
N GLN A 659 -8.47 11.86 17.92
CA GLN A 659 -7.52 10.97 17.27
C GLN A 659 -6.97 9.84 18.15
N PHE A 660 -7.41 9.73 19.42
CA PHE A 660 -6.87 8.74 20.36
C PHE A 660 -7.54 7.38 20.20
N GLU A 661 -6.71 6.37 20.03
CA GLU A 661 -7.16 4.98 19.92
C GLU A 661 -6.06 3.98 20.27
N TRP A 662 -6.45 2.71 20.40
CA TRP A 662 -5.54 1.59 20.52
C TRP A 662 -6.10 0.34 19.83
N MET A 663 -5.20 -0.52 19.43
CA MET A 663 -5.49 -1.83 18.84
C MET A 663 -4.57 -2.88 19.46
N LEU A 664 -5.12 -4.07 19.66
CA LEU A 664 -4.37 -5.27 20.05
C LEU A 664 -4.87 -6.44 19.21
N SER A 665 -3.94 -7.16 18.60
CA SER A 665 -4.24 -8.37 17.82
C SER A 665 -3.32 -9.52 18.21
N TYR A 666 -3.85 -10.73 18.08
CA TYR A 666 -3.10 -11.98 18.13
C TYR A 666 -3.35 -12.77 16.86
N VAL A 667 -2.28 -13.22 16.25
CA VAL A 667 -2.31 -14.04 15.04
C VAL A 667 -1.58 -15.35 15.32
N ARG A 668 -2.28 -16.45 15.08
CA ARG A 668 -1.69 -17.79 15.00
C ARG A 668 -1.67 -18.19 13.53
N SER A 669 -0.48 -18.41 12.97
CA SER A 669 -0.35 -18.80 11.57
C SER A 669 0.61 -19.96 11.37
N ARG A 670 0.57 -20.55 10.19
CA ARG A 670 1.54 -21.52 9.70
C ARG A 670 1.70 -21.34 8.21
N THR A 671 2.92 -21.12 7.78
CA THR A 671 3.29 -21.00 6.36
C THR A 671 4.31 -22.05 6.00
N ILE A 672 4.01 -22.90 5.04
CA ILE A 672 4.93 -23.90 4.52
C ILE A 672 4.91 -23.90 3.00
N SER A 673 6.06 -24.22 2.42
CA SER A 673 6.24 -24.38 0.96
C SER A 673 7.23 -25.49 0.66
N ASN A 674 7.15 -26.04 -0.55
CA ASN A 674 8.15 -26.97 -1.06
C ASN A 674 9.24 -26.28 -1.92
N ALA A 675 9.27 -24.95 -1.95
CA ALA A 675 10.24 -24.19 -2.71
C ALA A 675 10.81 -23.04 -1.87
N VAL A 676 12.05 -22.65 -2.11
CA VAL A 676 12.61 -21.39 -1.62
C VAL A 676 12.04 -20.27 -2.48
N LEU A 677 11.51 -19.22 -1.84
CA LEU A 677 10.55 -18.30 -2.47
C LEU A 677 11.09 -16.90 -2.77
N GLU A 678 12.39 -16.69 -2.72
CA GLU A 678 12.96 -15.39 -3.08
C GLU A 678 13.23 -15.31 -4.59
N LEU A 679 12.54 -14.39 -5.26
CA LEU A 679 12.80 -14.05 -6.65
C LEU A 679 13.96 -13.07 -6.71
N ASN A 680 15.15 -13.63 -6.83
CA ASN A 680 16.38 -12.90 -7.06
C ASN A 680 17.07 -13.51 -8.26
N ALA A 681 17.53 -12.67 -9.22
CA ALA A 681 18.27 -13.14 -10.38
C ALA A 681 19.55 -13.93 -10.01
N ASN A 682 20.05 -13.74 -8.80
CA ASN A 682 21.25 -14.41 -8.30
C ASN A 682 20.93 -15.62 -7.41
N GLU A 683 19.70 -15.77 -6.95
CA GLU A 683 19.21 -16.81 -6.03
C GLU A 683 17.88 -17.37 -6.57
N PRO A 684 17.90 -18.11 -7.68
CA PRO A 684 16.68 -18.62 -8.28
C PRO A 684 16.01 -19.66 -7.37
N LEU A 685 14.70 -19.74 -7.43
CA LEU A 685 13.88 -20.67 -6.68
C LEU A 685 14.29 -22.12 -6.86
N GLN A 686 14.50 -22.82 -5.77
CA GLN A 686 14.77 -24.27 -5.73
C GLN A 686 13.62 -25.02 -5.09
N VAL A 687 13.25 -26.18 -5.66
CA VAL A 687 12.27 -27.08 -5.09
C VAL A 687 12.94 -28.04 -4.11
N THR A 688 12.29 -28.26 -2.98
CA THR A 688 12.53 -29.40 -2.10
C THR A 688 11.42 -30.42 -2.26
N SER A 689 11.71 -31.69 -1.97
CA SER A 689 10.70 -32.76 -2.00
C SER A 689 9.71 -32.67 -0.83
N MET A 690 9.94 -31.80 0.15
CA MET A 690 9.14 -31.69 1.38
C MET A 690 8.62 -30.26 1.57
N MET A 691 7.41 -30.16 2.12
CA MET A 691 6.84 -28.90 2.60
C MET A 691 7.54 -28.48 3.90
N THR A 692 8.27 -27.36 3.85
CA THR A 692 9.02 -26.79 4.98
C THR A 692 8.52 -25.39 5.32
N PRO A 693 8.75 -24.89 6.54
CA PRO A 693 8.46 -23.49 6.85
C PRO A 693 9.18 -22.54 5.89
N VAL A 694 8.53 -21.45 5.53
CA VAL A 694 9.18 -20.39 4.71
C VAL A 694 10.04 -19.47 5.61
N PRO A 695 11.06 -18.75 5.08
CA PRO A 695 11.98 -17.91 5.86
C PRO A 695 11.29 -16.81 6.71
N TRP A 696 10.07 -16.42 6.37
CA TRP A 696 9.28 -15.43 7.12
C TRP A 696 8.13 -16.05 7.93
N ASP A 697 8.09 -17.38 8.08
CA ASP A 697 7.05 -18.01 8.90
C ASP A 697 7.19 -17.62 10.38
N SER A 698 6.15 -17.03 10.93
CA SER A 698 6.08 -16.61 12.33
C SER A 698 4.79 -17.15 12.97
N PRO A 699 4.81 -18.35 13.58
CA PRO A 699 3.60 -19.03 14.04
C PRO A 699 2.75 -18.28 15.05
N ASN A 700 3.34 -17.43 15.89
CA ASN A 700 2.62 -16.63 16.86
C ASN A 700 3.08 -15.18 16.76
N ARG A 701 2.14 -14.26 16.69
CA ARG A 701 2.41 -12.83 16.74
C ARG A 701 1.36 -12.11 17.56
N VAL A 702 1.81 -11.29 18.49
CA VAL A 702 1.02 -10.28 19.18
C VAL A 702 1.47 -8.92 18.66
N LEU A 703 0.56 -8.20 18.06
CA LEU A 703 0.77 -6.83 17.59
C LEU A 703 -0.19 -5.91 18.34
N GLY A 704 0.33 -4.87 18.94
CA GLY A 704 -0.50 -3.85 19.57
C GLY A 704 0.11 -2.47 19.43
N TRP A 705 -0.74 -1.49 19.19
CA TRP A 705 -0.33 -0.09 19.17
C TRP A 705 -1.36 0.77 19.89
N ALA A 706 -0.90 1.90 20.41
CA ALA A 706 -1.73 2.81 21.14
C ALA A 706 -1.26 4.25 20.96
N TYR A 707 -2.22 5.15 20.78
CA TYR A 707 -2.07 6.59 20.89
C TYR A 707 -3.08 7.06 21.93
N LEU A 708 -2.60 7.42 23.12
CA LEU A 708 -3.43 7.66 24.30
C LEU A 708 -3.23 9.06 24.86
N PRO A 709 -4.32 9.77 25.28
CA PRO A 709 -4.18 11.03 25.98
C PRO A 709 -3.67 10.77 27.40
N LEU A 710 -2.72 11.57 27.84
CA LEU A 710 -2.31 11.58 29.25
C LEU A 710 -3.14 12.60 30.05
N PRO A 711 -3.28 12.44 31.38
CA PRO A 711 -3.98 13.41 32.22
C PRO A 711 -3.27 14.77 32.32
N LEU A 712 -2.18 14.95 31.60
CA LEU A 712 -1.43 16.19 31.47
C LEU A 712 -1.85 16.91 30.19
N ARG A 713 -2.11 18.21 30.27
CA ARG A 713 -2.57 18.99 29.11
C ARG A 713 -1.59 18.92 27.95
N ASN A 714 -2.11 18.51 26.76
CA ASN A 714 -1.39 18.37 25.50
C ASN A 714 -0.27 17.32 25.52
N TRP A 715 -0.33 16.33 26.40
CA TRP A 715 0.56 15.18 26.40
C TRP A 715 -0.16 13.93 25.89
N ALA A 716 0.54 13.14 25.10
CA ALA A 716 0.10 11.85 24.60
C ALA A 716 1.17 10.77 24.87
N LEU A 717 0.71 9.57 25.14
CA LEU A 717 1.51 8.35 25.19
C LEU A 717 1.33 7.59 23.87
N LEU A 718 2.44 7.21 23.25
CA LEU A 718 2.48 6.37 22.07
C LEU A 718 3.19 5.09 22.45
N ALA A 719 2.61 3.96 22.08
CA ALA A 719 3.18 2.65 22.33
C ALA A 719 3.01 1.74 21.12
N LEU A 720 4.01 0.90 20.86
CA LEU A 720 3.96 -0.18 19.89
C LEU A 720 4.59 -1.42 20.52
N VAL A 721 3.90 -2.54 20.45
CA VAL A 721 4.44 -3.86 20.78
C VAL A 721 4.34 -4.78 19.59
N ASP A 722 5.43 -5.42 19.21
CA ASP A 722 5.49 -6.52 18.24
C ASP A 722 6.24 -7.69 18.88
N ALA A 723 5.50 -8.71 19.24
CA ALA A 723 6.02 -9.91 19.88
C ALA A 723 5.72 -11.12 18.99
N ARG A 724 6.74 -11.80 18.50
CA ARG A 724 6.57 -12.86 17.53
C ARG A 724 7.55 -14.01 17.68
N SER A 725 7.14 -15.19 17.21
CA SER A 725 8.04 -16.33 17.03
C SER A 725 9.19 -15.95 16.10
N GLY A 726 10.40 -16.37 16.42
CA GLY A 726 11.57 -16.16 15.56
C GLY A 726 11.37 -16.80 14.19
N PHE A 727 11.93 -16.17 13.17
CA PHE A 727 11.92 -16.68 11.81
C PHE A 727 12.72 -17.98 11.69
N PRO A 728 12.37 -18.86 10.73
CA PRO A 728 13.18 -20.04 10.45
C PRO A 728 14.50 -19.66 9.75
N PHE A 729 15.46 -20.57 9.82
CA PHE A 729 16.68 -20.55 9.01
C PHE A 729 17.21 -21.98 8.79
N SER A 730 17.92 -22.16 7.69
CA SER A 730 18.59 -23.42 7.37
C SER A 730 19.99 -23.48 7.99
N VAL A 731 20.47 -24.68 8.22
CA VAL A 731 21.87 -24.95 8.57
C VAL A 731 22.58 -25.49 7.34
N VAL A 732 23.77 -25.01 7.06
CA VAL A 732 24.54 -25.39 5.86
C VAL A 732 25.88 -25.99 6.24
N ASP A 733 26.42 -26.78 5.34
CA ASP A 733 27.83 -27.24 5.41
C ASP A 733 28.79 -26.16 4.88
N GLN A 734 30.07 -26.48 4.76
CA GLN A 734 31.09 -25.52 4.31
C GLN A 734 30.97 -25.08 2.84
N ILE A 735 30.23 -25.85 2.04
CA ILE A 735 29.97 -25.55 0.63
C ILE A 735 28.57 -24.95 0.40
N GLY A 736 27.90 -24.53 1.49
CA GLY A 736 26.59 -23.89 1.43
C GLY A 736 25.41 -24.82 1.20
N VAL A 737 25.59 -26.13 1.21
CA VAL A 737 24.52 -27.13 1.04
C VAL A 737 23.73 -27.28 2.35
N VAL A 738 22.40 -27.24 2.25
CA VAL A 738 21.50 -27.36 3.41
C VAL A 738 21.60 -28.75 4.04
N VAL A 739 21.78 -28.83 5.37
CA VAL A 739 21.91 -30.04 6.16
C VAL A 739 20.83 -30.12 7.22
N GLY A 740 20.15 -31.24 7.32
CA GLY A 740 19.15 -31.48 8.36
C GLY A 740 17.76 -30.90 8.08
N GLY A 741 17.53 -30.37 6.88
CA GLY A 741 16.26 -29.83 6.41
C GLY A 741 16.28 -28.32 6.23
N VAL A 742 15.50 -27.86 5.24
CA VAL A 742 15.33 -26.45 4.94
C VAL A 742 14.56 -25.79 6.08
N ASP A 743 15.03 -24.64 6.57
CA ASP A 743 14.37 -23.82 7.59
C ASP A 743 14.00 -24.59 8.88
N ALA A 744 14.85 -25.58 9.22
CA ALA A 744 14.62 -26.48 10.35
C ALA A 744 14.94 -25.85 11.71
N ARG A 745 15.63 -24.74 11.75
CA ARG A 745 15.97 -23.98 12.96
C ARG A 745 15.24 -22.67 13.01
N ARG A 746 15.19 -22.01 14.18
CA ARG A 746 14.57 -20.70 14.35
C ARG A 746 15.46 -19.75 15.13
N TYR A 747 15.39 -18.48 14.74
CA TYR A 747 15.89 -17.37 15.56
C TYR A 747 15.20 -17.35 16.91
N PRO A 748 15.79 -16.69 17.92
CA PRO A 748 15.14 -16.44 19.19
C PRO A 748 13.80 -15.74 19.03
N PHE A 749 12.95 -15.83 20.06
CA PHE A 749 11.70 -15.07 20.13
C PHE A 749 11.99 -13.57 20.01
N ASN A 750 11.33 -12.92 19.05
CA ASN A 750 11.45 -11.48 18.80
C ASN A 750 10.43 -10.73 19.70
N PHE A 751 10.92 -9.71 20.40
CA PHE A 751 10.08 -8.85 21.21
C PHE A 751 10.56 -7.41 21.11
N ASP A 752 9.73 -6.55 20.56
CA ASP A 752 9.97 -5.13 20.41
C ASP A 752 8.86 -4.34 21.11
N LEU A 753 9.26 -3.50 22.07
CA LEU A 753 8.35 -2.59 22.79
C LEU A 753 8.90 -1.18 22.69
N ASN A 754 8.20 -0.32 21.95
CA ASN A 754 8.52 1.08 21.73
C ASN A 754 7.56 1.96 22.53
N ILE A 755 8.09 2.87 23.35
CA ILE A 755 7.29 3.79 24.15
C ILE A 755 7.79 5.20 23.94
N HIS A 756 6.91 6.09 23.49
CA HIS A 756 7.21 7.49 23.25
C HIS A 756 6.20 8.39 23.98
N LEU A 757 6.67 9.56 24.38
CA LEU A 757 5.86 10.65 24.89
C LEU A 757 5.87 11.78 23.88
N GLU A 758 4.72 12.33 23.60
CA GLU A 758 4.57 13.48 22.72
C GLU A 758 3.92 14.64 23.48
N ARG A 759 4.47 15.83 23.32
CA ARG A 759 3.87 17.06 23.81
C ARG A 759 3.59 18.01 22.65
N THR A 760 2.34 18.38 22.49
CA THR A 760 1.90 19.35 21.49
C THR A 760 1.83 20.76 22.11
N PHE A 761 2.31 21.76 21.41
CA PHE A 761 2.21 23.16 21.78
C PHE A 761 2.00 24.06 20.58
N THR A 762 1.46 25.25 20.82
CA THR A 762 1.23 26.26 19.80
C THR A 762 2.11 27.47 20.13
N LEU A 763 2.90 27.90 19.15
CA LEU A 763 3.77 29.07 19.24
C LEU A 763 3.57 29.95 18.00
N ALA A 764 3.31 31.24 18.18
CA ALA A 764 3.09 32.22 17.11
C ALA A 764 2.03 31.78 16.06
N GLY A 765 0.99 31.06 16.48
CA GLY A 765 -0.06 30.55 15.61
C GLY A 765 0.30 29.28 14.84
N TYR A 766 1.46 28.69 15.08
CA TYR A 766 1.86 27.40 14.51
C TYR A 766 1.80 26.29 15.56
N ARG A 767 1.40 25.10 15.14
CA ARG A 767 1.30 23.91 15.97
C ARG A 767 2.52 23.02 15.77
N PHE A 768 3.14 22.63 16.90
CA PHE A 768 4.30 21.73 16.95
C PHE A 768 4.03 20.58 17.91
N ALA A 769 4.75 19.48 17.73
CA ALA A 769 4.91 18.49 18.77
C ALA A 769 6.40 18.13 18.91
N VAL A 770 6.82 17.90 20.14
CA VAL A 770 8.09 17.24 20.45
C VAL A 770 7.75 15.83 20.93
N ARG A 771 8.29 14.85 20.26
CA ARG A 771 8.18 13.43 20.58
C ARG A 771 9.54 12.94 21.03
N GLY A 772 9.61 12.27 22.16
CA GLY A 772 10.81 11.63 22.66
C GLY A 772 10.45 10.27 23.26
N GLY A 773 11.29 9.27 23.06
CA GLY A 773 11.01 7.93 23.53
C GLY A 773 12.14 6.96 23.31
N MET A 774 11.89 5.73 23.70
CA MET A 774 12.85 4.65 23.57
C MET A 774 12.25 3.53 22.74
N ASN A 775 12.99 3.13 21.71
CA ASN A 775 12.71 1.90 20.97
C ASN A 775 13.40 0.74 21.68
N ASN A 776 12.79 -0.45 21.58
CA ASN A 776 13.22 -1.65 22.28
C ASN A 776 13.52 -1.39 23.77
N ILE A 777 12.59 -0.77 24.50
CA ILE A 777 12.78 -0.32 25.90
C ILE A 777 13.18 -1.49 26.81
N THR A 778 12.77 -2.71 26.49
CA THR A 778 13.12 -3.94 27.24
C THR A 778 14.58 -4.33 27.06
N GLY A 779 15.22 -3.95 25.95
CA GLY A 779 16.56 -4.38 25.58
C GLY A 779 16.63 -5.86 25.23
N GLN A 780 15.51 -6.42 24.73
CA GLN A 780 15.52 -7.80 24.20
C GLN A 780 16.42 -7.89 22.98
N ALA A 781 17.29 -8.86 22.94
CA ALA A 781 18.10 -9.14 21.76
C ALA A 781 17.19 -9.70 20.63
N ASN A 782 17.16 -8.99 19.51
CA ASN A 782 16.38 -9.35 18.31
C ASN A 782 17.35 -9.52 17.13
N PRO A 783 18.15 -10.59 17.08
CA PRO A 783 19.19 -10.76 16.08
C PRO A 783 18.62 -10.91 14.67
N THR A 784 19.32 -10.36 13.69
CA THR A 784 18.96 -10.39 12.28
C THR A 784 19.85 -11.31 11.43
N ALA A 785 20.97 -11.78 11.97
CA ALA A 785 21.89 -12.67 11.29
C ALA A 785 22.37 -13.80 12.22
N VAL A 786 22.75 -14.92 11.62
CA VAL A 786 23.30 -16.08 12.35
C VAL A 786 24.41 -16.74 11.53
N THR A 787 25.47 -17.22 12.20
CA THR A 787 26.43 -18.10 11.54
C THR A 787 25.85 -19.52 11.53
N ASN A 788 25.30 -19.92 10.37
CA ASN A 788 24.60 -21.21 10.22
C ASN A 788 25.46 -22.33 9.64
N THR A 789 26.77 -22.10 9.35
CA THR A 789 27.68 -23.08 8.77
C THR A 789 28.21 -24.05 9.82
N ILE A 790 27.94 -25.34 9.64
CA ILE A 790 28.45 -26.42 10.53
C ILE A 790 29.99 -26.44 10.53
N GLY A 791 30.56 -26.54 11.73
CA GLY A 791 31.98 -26.56 11.92
C GLY A 791 32.65 -25.20 12.02
N SER A 792 31.92 -24.11 11.75
CA SER A 792 32.41 -22.76 12.04
C SER A 792 32.67 -22.61 13.55
N PRO A 793 33.76 -21.94 13.97
CA PRO A 793 33.98 -21.58 15.37
C PRO A 793 32.86 -20.73 15.99
N GLN A 794 32.09 -20.03 15.15
CA GLN A 794 30.96 -19.18 15.51
C GLN A 794 29.61 -19.86 15.23
N TYR A 795 29.55 -21.14 14.97
CA TYR A 795 28.32 -21.86 14.68
C TYR A 795 27.21 -21.57 15.68
N LEU A 796 26.04 -21.15 15.19
CA LEU A 796 24.87 -20.69 15.95
C LEU A 796 25.12 -19.43 16.82
N THR A 797 26.10 -18.63 16.49
CA THR A 797 26.23 -17.29 17.05
C THR A 797 25.29 -16.34 16.29
N PHE A 798 24.49 -15.58 17.04
CA PHE A 798 23.52 -14.62 16.51
C PHE A 798 24.09 -13.21 16.58
N PHE A 799 23.78 -12.39 15.56
CA PHE A 799 24.31 -11.03 15.38
C PHE A 799 23.22 -10.06 14.93
N GLY A 800 23.55 -8.76 14.89
CA GLY A 800 22.69 -7.73 14.32
C GLY A 800 21.56 -7.31 15.27
N ASP A 801 21.78 -7.39 16.58
CA ASP A 801 20.82 -6.91 17.57
C ASP A 801 20.78 -5.39 17.57
N GLU A 802 19.57 -4.84 17.36
CA GLU A 802 19.30 -3.39 17.46
C GLU A 802 19.09 -2.96 18.91
N GLY A 803 19.78 -3.21 19.86
CA GLY A 803 19.67 -2.82 21.27
C GLY A 803 18.69 -1.68 21.59
N ARG A 804 18.70 -1.19 22.82
CA ARG A 804 17.90 0.00 23.19
C ARG A 804 18.45 1.25 22.51
N HIS A 805 17.58 2.08 21.94
CA HIS A 805 17.99 3.38 21.45
C HIS A 805 16.93 4.46 21.74
N PHE A 806 17.41 5.65 22.06
CA PHE A 806 16.58 6.80 22.40
C PHE A 806 16.41 7.68 21.17
N VAL A 807 15.16 8.01 20.84
CA VAL A 807 14.79 8.81 19.66
C VAL A 807 14.09 10.08 20.08
N VAL A 808 14.47 11.21 19.48
CA VAL A 808 13.77 12.49 19.62
C VAL A 808 13.44 13.01 18.23
N ALA A 809 12.20 13.43 18.05
CA ALA A 809 11.71 14.04 16.81
C ALA A 809 10.88 15.29 17.09
N VAL A 810 10.97 16.27 16.21
CA VAL A 810 10.13 17.47 16.22
C VAL A 810 9.18 17.39 15.04
N ARG A 811 7.87 17.44 15.32
CA ARG A 811 6.81 17.44 14.30
C ARG A 811 6.24 18.85 14.18
N PHE A 812 6.04 19.30 12.96
CA PHE A 812 5.43 20.57 12.64
C PHE A 812 4.12 20.34 11.91
N PHE A 813 3.00 20.86 12.41
CA PHE A 813 1.67 20.61 11.85
C PHE A 813 1.10 21.82 11.06
N GLY A 814 1.90 22.85 10.83
CA GLY A 814 1.45 24.03 10.12
C GLY A 814 0.74 25.06 11.01
N ARG A 815 0.04 26.00 10.37
CA ARG A 815 -0.65 27.11 11.05
C ARG A 815 -1.99 26.65 11.62
N VAL A 816 -2.28 26.98 12.86
CA VAL A 816 -3.62 26.74 13.43
C VAL A 816 -4.60 27.63 12.68
N ALA A 817 -5.67 27.04 12.13
CA ALA A 817 -6.76 27.81 11.56
C ALA A 817 -7.30 28.79 12.61
N ALA A 818 -7.45 30.06 12.25
CA ALA A 818 -8.11 31.02 13.11
C ALA A 818 -9.55 30.56 13.29
N LYS A 819 -9.96 30.35 14.57
CA LYS A 819 -11.35 29.99 14.91
C LYS A 819 -12.25 31.16 14.60
#